data_3cfa7ba9945ddb673b3dddc25bfbf954
#
_entry.id   3cfa7ba9945ddb673b3dddc25bfbf954
#
_cell.length_a   1.000
_cell.length_b   1.000
_cell.length_c   1.000
_cell.angle_alpha   90.00
_cell.angle_beta   90.00
_cell.angle_gamma   90.00
#
_symmetry.space_group_name_H-M   'P 1'
#
loop_
_entity.id
_entity.type
_entity.pdbx_description
1 polymer ?
#
loop_
_entity_poly.entity_id
_entity_poly.type
_entity_poly.pdbx_seq_one_letter_code
_entity_poly.pdbx_strand_id
1 'polypeptide(L)'
;MLRIAGVLITIMLLASGVLGAEKREPRIVFNDDAQMLMEAPQEETSKFVREWLDKEAEAVPFSTFVFLAATPDICTFDSQAGETYGVRFGPNYSSGWAAGIRGLRAEGTDVLRVVTDHMRGKGKEVLAAIRMNDTHHRKIDHGQPLCPQFAIDNPQFVIKQPDQRTNETALDYSYPEVREHRLAIMREIVEDYDVDGLELNFVRWAKHFPRDKSRDNAPIMTEFVGQVREMLDTAAEKRSRSRLTLGVRVPESVDVCWLAGVDIEEWVQRGWIDFVVIATWNNTDPQIRVDEFARFTKPAGVDTIVLMGNMIGNVHGGPPSILDRPIAMSGKQKTGSYVAMLITESEARAAAANYYTWGADSISFWNVGIHFGKEDSAAPEQQARMARWTTAVRSRESVFAGPRTYRYLPMGKGMSSRKPPVRSYPWYDEGRSPLGHVNSPVLTFDDKHLGKRLAFPFRMADGRNGEALNGRLTFWVYRLGEKQQLSVDVNGQLVDQADIDLFPTGKRRGGLPGQRFEIALADCPPFRGDNELGLTLKATGGESQSGGAYPYMEELEIVVEQTAVGQQASEKQSLKIYIAVDSEGPTGVDQYWARNLDPEDPRFRQYRELMTADVNAAIDGCFAAGATEVYVKDDGFQDENLLPNRLDRRARLLPGGTPLLTGLDESFDGVMLVGFHAMEGAEDGVLAHTWSSGRRRRYWFNDVEGGEVAAYAIVAGHDHRLPIIMATGCTGLCREVQQLLGEQVVTVAVKRQGESGAVELYPPEETQRAIADGARRAVEQIAEYKPYLVKFPLHVRLQLENKAVTDGYEKWRRENKPGWPGSRAGDNLLEADLKTTKYIIL
;
A
#
# COMPACT_ATOMS: atom_id res chain seq x y z
N MET A 1 11.40 32.34 46.27
CA MET A 1 12.43 32.18 45.26
C MET A 1 12.71 30.71 44.89
N LEU A 2 12.50 29.72 45.75
CA LEU A 2 12.74 28.31 45.38
C LEU A 2 11.69 27.63 44.48
N ARG A 3 10.50 28.21 44.33
CA ARG A 3 9.45 27.64 43.41
C ARG A 3 9.52 28.15 41.98
N ILE A 4 10.22 29.25 41.71
CA ILE A 4 10.44 29.81 40.37
C ILE A 4 11.63 29.14 39.68
N ALA A 5 12.65 28.69 40.47
CA ALA A 5 13.78 27.96 39.91
C ALA A 5 13.44 26.54 39.41
N GLY A 6 12.46 25.86 40.05
CA GLY A 6 12.00 24.53 39.61
C GLY A 6 11.26 24.51 38.26
N VAL A 7 10.47 25.57 37.98
CA VAL A 7 9.72 25.68 36.70
C VAL A 7 10.63 26.07 35.57
N LEU A 8 11.67 26.87 35.80
CA LEU A 8 12.63 27.24 34.76
C LEU A 8 13.57 26.07 34.39
N ILE A 9 13.92 25.21 35.32
CA ILE A 9 14.70 23.98 35.04
C ILE A 9 13.87 22.95 34.28
N THR A 10 12.57 22.82 34.56
CA THR A 10 11.66 21.93 33.81
C THR A 10 11.38 22.49 32.41
N ILE A 11 11.32 23.79 32.21
CA ILE A 11 11.18 24.43 30.88
C ILE A 11 12.49 24.36 30.08
N MET A 12 13.66 24.44 30.73
CA MET A 12 14.95 24.23 30.04
C MET A 12 15.20 22.76 29.68
N LEU A 13 14.69 21.80 30.43
CA LEU A 13 14.76 20.39 30.07
C LEU A 13 13.78 19.98 28.98
N LEU A 14 12.66 20.71 28.83
CA LEU A 14 11.74 20.55 27.70
C LEU A 14 12.20 21.31 26.46
N ALA A 15 12.96 22.39 26.59
CA ALA A 15 13.54 23.13 25.46
C ALA A 15 14.85 22.53 24.92
N SER A 16 15.57 21.71 25.70
CA SER A 16 16.77 20.98 25.23
C SER A 16 16.43 19.65 24.51
N GLY A 17 15.16 19.23 24.53
CA GLY A 17 14.69 18.07 23.77
C GLY A 17 14.33 18.37 22.29
N VAL A 18 14.41 19.63 21.85
CA VAL A 18 14.06 20.05 20.47
C VAL A 18 15.29 20.49 19.66
N LEU A 19 16.48 20.44 20.23
CA LEU A 19 17.71 20.73 19.51
C LEU A 19 18.42 19.45 19.10
N GLY A 20 18.16 19.02 17.85
CA GLY A 20 18.97 18.04 17.14
C GLY A 20 18.68 16.59 17.56
N ALA A 21 17.55 16.03 17.20
CA ALA A 21 17.53 14.59 16.96
C ALA A 21 18.54 14.36 15.83
N GLU A 22 19.72 13.82 16.14
CA GLU A 22 20.62 13.27 15.13
C GLU A 22 19.75 12.38 14.23
N LYS A 23 19.78 12.67 12.95
CA LYS A 23 19.00 11.90 11.97
C LYS A 23 19.52 10.47 12.03
N ARG A 24 18.78 9.61 12.74
CA ARG A 24 19.15 8.20 12.88
C ARG A 24 19.31 7.64 11.47
N GLU A 25 20.43 7.02 11.18
CA GLU A 25 20.63 6.33 9.91
C GLU A 25 19.52 5.27 9.74
N PRO A 26 18.87 5.20 8.56
CA PRO A 26 17.81 4.23 8.33
C PRO A 26 18.31 2.81 8.57
N ARG A 27 17.51 2.00 9.25
CA ARG A 27 17.77 0.58 9.49
C ARG A 27 17.65 -0.19 8.18
N ILE A 28 18.74 -0.75 7.67
CA ILE A 28 18.72 -1.67 6.52
C ILE A 28 18.81 -3.09 7.06
N VAL A 29 17.82 -3.91 6.74
CA VAL A 29 17.68 -5.27 7.28
C VAL A 29 18.15 -6.31 6.26
N PHE A 30 18.92 -7.29 6.70
CA PHE A 30 19.25 -8.48 5.92
C PHE A 30 18.69 -9.71 6.62
N ASN A 31 17.80 -10.43 5.95
CA ASN A 31 17.21 -11.66 6.47
C ASN A 31 17.87 -12.88 5.82
N ASP A 32 18.39 -13.78 6.63
CA ASP A 32 18.96 -15.06 6.22
C ASP A 32 18.16 -16.24 6.78
N ASP A 33 17.77 -17.17 5.90
CA ASP A 33 17.04 -18.39 6.24
C ASP A 33 17.99 -19.55 6.59
N ALA A 34 19.14 -19.27 7.17
CA ALA A 34 20.17 -20.25 7.57
C ALA A 34 20.72 -21.08 6.37
N GLN A 35 20.82 -20.47 5.19
CA GLN A 35 21.26 -21.15 3.98
C GLN A 35 22.69 -21.67 4.08
N MET A 36 23.57 -20.99 4.82
CA MET A 36 24.93 -21.43 5.06
C MET A 36 25.01 -22.85 5.65
N LEU A 37 24.05 -23.24 6.48
CA LEU A 37 24.02 -24.58 7.07
C LEU A 37 23.81 -25.71 6.04
N MET A 38 23.17 -25.42 4.91
CA MET A 38 22.95 -26.40 3.84
C MET A 38 24.19 -26.68 3.03
N GLU A 39 25.16 -25.79 3.06
CA GLU A 39 26.40 -25.86 2.29
C GLU A 39 27.60 -26.14 3.22
N ALA A 40 27.42 -26.03 4.52
CA ALA A 40 28.51 -26.14 5.50
C ALA A 40 29.12 -27.55 5.55
N PRO A 41 30.45 -27.65 5.55
CA PRO A 41 31.14 -28.93 5.79
C PRO A 41 30.92 -29.35 7.25
N GLN A 42 31.18 -30.63 7.54
CA GLN A 42 31.08 -31.15 8.93
C GLN A 42 32.30 -30.80 9.78
N GLU A 43 33.41 -30.47 9.16
CA GLU A 43 34.66 -30.05 9.81
C GLU A 43 34.88 -28.57 9.56
N GLU A 44 35.42 -27.86 10.53
CA GLU A 44 35.62 -26.40 10.49
C GLU A 44 34.33 -25.62 10.15
N THR A 45 33.18 -26.12 10.58
CA THR A 45 31.86 -25.61 10.25
C THR A 45 31.69 -24.15 10.71
N SER A 46 32.16 -23.82 11.92
CA SER A 46 32.06 -22.46 12.44
C SER A 46 32.91 -21.44 11.67
N LYS A 47 34.06 -21.90 11.15
CA LYS A 47 34.91 -21.09 10.26
C LYS A 47 34.19 -20.81 8.93
N PHE A 48 33.62 -21.84 8.32
CA PHE A 48 32.84 -21.72 7.09
C PHE A 48 31.68 -20.74 7.25
N VAL A 49 30.93 -20.85 8.35
CA VAL A 49 29.81 -19.93 8.66
C VAL A 49 30.32 -18.50 8.76
N ARG A 50 31.42 -18.23 9.47
CA ARG A 50 32.00 -16.89 9.58
C ARG A 50 32.44 -16.33 8.22
N GLU A 51 33.12 -17.13 7.40
CA GLU A 51 33.54 -16.72 6.05
C GLU A 51 32.34 -16.42 5.14
N TRP A 52 31.24 -17.16 5.29
CA TRP A 52 29.99 -16.87 4.60
C TRP A 52 29.43 -15.51 5.01
N LEU A 53 29.30 -15.29 6.33
CA LEU A 53 28.80 -14.05 6.89
C LEU A 53 29.70 -12.82 6.53
N ASP A 54 31.01 -13.02 6.40
CA ASP A 54 31.93 -11.99 5.95
C ASP A 54 31.63 -11.55 4.53
N LYS A 55 31.43 -12.50 3.62
CA LYS A 55 31.07 -12.23 2.21
C LYS A 55 29.72 -11.49 2.11
N GLU A 56 28.75 -11.86 2.93
CA GLU A 56 27.46 -11.16 2.97
C GLU A 56 27.61 -9.72 3.47
N ALA A 57 28.36 -9.53 4.54
CA ALA A 57 28.57 -8.20 5.13
C ALA A 57 29.40 -7.26 4.21
N GLU A 58 30.27 -7.82 3.37
CA GLU A 58 31.02 -7.06 2.36
C GLU A 58 30.16 -6.70 1.15
N ALA A 59 29.27 -7.60 0.72
CA ALA A 59 28.51 -7.45 -0.51
C ALA A 59 27.19 -6.67 -0.34
N VAL A 60 26.60 -6.70 0.83
CA VAL A 60 25.26 -6.12 1.08
C VAL A 60 25.31 -5.05 2.16
N PRO A 61 24.81 -3.85 1.89
CA PRO A 61 24.84 -2.75 2.85
C PRO A 61 23.70 -2.89 3.88
N PHE A 62 23.92 -3.61 4.98
CA PHE A 62 22.93 -3.72 6.05
C PHE A 62 23.48 -3.28 7.41
N SER A 63 22.58 -2.82 8.28
CA SER A 63 22.88 -2.50 9.69
C SER A 63 22.33 -3.54 10.65
N THR A 64 21.28 -4.24 10.28
CA THR A 64 20.58 -5.25 11.08
C THR A 64 20.60 -6.59 10.36
N PHE A 65 21.13 -7.61 11.01
CA PHE A 65 21.14 -8.99 10.53
C PHE A 65 20.04 -9.78 11.25
N VAL A 66 19.16 -10.39 10.49
CA VAL A 66 18.02 -11.16 11.01
C VAL A 66 18.22 -12.61 10.60
N PHE A 67 18.55 -13.46 11.56
CA PHE A 67 18.85 -14.87 11.34
C PHE A 67 17.67 -15.77 11.70
N LEU A 68 17.30 -16.70 10.81
CA LEU A 68 16.23 -17.66 11.07
C LEU A 68 16.63 -18.65 12.17
N ALA A 69 16.13 -18.42 13.37
CA ALA A 69 16.38 -19.29 14.51
C ALA A 69 15.39 -20.45 14.64
N ALA A 70 14.08 -20.22 14.30
CA ALA A 70 13.07 -21.26 14.44
C ALA A 70 11.98 -21.24 13.34
N THR A 71 11.45 -22.42 12.93
CA THR A 71 10.42 -22.63 11.89
C THR A 71 9.19 -23.41 12.39
N PRO A 72 8.37 -22.88 13.25
CA PRO A 72 8.59 -22.10 14.44
C PRO A 72 9.06 -22.93 15.64
N ASP A 73 8.79 -24.27 15.59
CA ASP A 73 9.11 -25.23 16.67
C ASP A 73 10.40 -26.04 16.36
N ILE A 74 10.81 -26.02 15.09
CA ILE A 74 12.08 -26.64 14.65
C ILE A 74 13.14 -25.55 14.61
N CYS A 75 14.15 -25.71 15.46
CA CYS A 75 15.22 -24.74 15.68
C CYS A 75 16.47 -25.07 14.87
N THR A 76 17.18 -24.03 14.44
CA THR A 76 18.48 -24.15 13.77
C THR A 76 19.62 -24.22 14.79
N PHE A 77 19.39 -23.82 16.02
CA PHE A 77 20.29 -23.84 17.16
C PHE A 77 20.00 -25.05 18.09
N ASP A 78 20.83 -25.25 19.10
CA ASP A 78 20.68 -26.36 20.04
C ASP A 78 19.66 -26.02 21.14
N SER A 79 18.37 -26.23 20.83
CA SER A 79 17.25 -25.87 21.67
C SER A 79 16.86 -26.97 22.65
N GLN A 80 16.45 -26.55 23.86
CA GLN A 80 15.82 -27.39 24.88
C GLN A 80 14.30 -27.21 24.92
N ALA A 81 13.82 -26.04 24.50
CA ALA A 81 12.38 -25.72 24.49
C ALA A 81 11.72 -26.19 23.19
N GLY A 82 12.42 -26.05 22.06
CA GLY A 82 11.99 -26.55 20.75
C GLY A 82 12.72 -27.81 20.33
N GLU A 83 12.63 -28.17 19.06
CA GLU A 83 13.29 -29.32 18.48
C GLU A 83 14.44 -28.88 17.57
N THR A 84 15.68 -29.28 17.87
CA THR A 84 16.82 -29.01 16.98
C THR A 84 16.70 -29.80 15.70
N TYR A 85 16.76 -29.12 14.54
CA TYR A 85 16.56 -29.73 13.22
C TYR A 85 17.47 -30.93 12.99
N GLY A 86 16.86 -32.04 12.57
CA GLY A 86 17.56 -33.25 12.13
C GLY A 86 18.03 -34.16 13.24
N VAL A 87 18.06 -33.75 14.52
CA VAL A 87 18.57 -34.52 15.67
C VAL A 87 17.82 -35.83 15.84
N ARG A 88 16.48 -35.82 15.76
CA ARG A 88 15.68 -37.05 15.91
C ARG A 88 15.89 -38.10 14.85
N PHE A 89 16.48 -37.74 13.68
CA PHE A 89 16.75 -38.69 12.59
C PHE A 89 18.08 -39.44 12.74
N GLY A 90 18.80 -39.14 13.82
CA GLY A 90 20.06 -39.83 14.15
C GLY A 90 21.32 -39.27 13.47
N PRO A 91 22.48 -39.80 13.80
CA PRO A 91 23.77 -39.18 13.46
C PRO A 91 24.12 -39.22 11.97
N ASN A 92 23.50 -40.10 11.20
CA ASN A 92 23.76 -40.25 9.76
C ASN A 92 22.81 -39.35 8.88
N TYR A 93 21.86 -38.65 9.48
CA TYR A 93 20.96 -37.77 8.74
C TYR A 93 21.67 -36.48 8.32
N SER A 94 21.80 -36.22 7.03
CA SER A 94 22.58 -35.10 6.48
C SER A 94 21.80 -34.16 5.55
N SER A 95 20.50 -34.34 5.46
CA SER A 95 19.67 -33.51 4.58
C SER A 95 19.42 -32.12 5.17
N GLY A 96 19.30 -31.11 4.34
CA GLY A 96 19.03 -29.72 4.75
C GLY A 96 20.12 -29.17 5.68
N TRP A 97 19.76 -28.63 6.80
CA TRP A 97 20.66 -28.01 7.79
C TRP A 97 21.41 -29.01 8.66
N ALA A 98 21.05 -30.28 8.64
CA ALA A 98 21.51 -31.28 9.61
C ALA A 98 23.03 -31.52 9.63
N ALA A 99 23.68 -31.42 8.48
CA ALA A 99 25.15 -31.61 8.40
C ALA A 99 25.88 -30.45 9.10
N GLY A 100 25.50 -29.22 8.80
CA GLY A 100 26.08 -28.04 9.44
C GLY A 100 25.77 -27.94 10.95
N ILE A 101 24.55 -28.30 11.36
CA ILE A 101 24.20 -28.33 12.80
C ILE A 101 25.07 -29.33 13.54
N ARG A 102 25.29 -30.53 12.97
CA ARG A 102 26.16 -31.53 13.63
C ARG A 102 27.62 -31.10 13.69
N GLY A 103 28.13 -30.48 12.63
CA GLY A 103 29.48 -29.94 12.63
C GLY A 103 29.69 -28.93 13.78
N LEU A 104 28.78 -28.00 13.91
CA LEU A 104 28.81 -26.99 14.98
C LEU A 104 28.69 -27.62 16.38
N ARG A 105 27.81 -28.60 16.55
CA ARG A 105 27.71 -29.34 17.83
C ARG A 105 28.97 -30.11 18.16
N ALA A 106 29.67 -30.71 17.18
CA ALA A 106 30.95 -31.36 17.38
C ALA A 106 32.05 -30.37 17.80
N GLU A 107 31.94 -29.13 17.38
CA GLU A 107 32.80 -28.01 17.81
C GLU A 107 32.39 -27.42 19.16
N GLY A 108 31.35 -27.90 19.82
CA GLY A 108 30.84 -27.43 21.11
C GLY A 108 30.09 -26.08 21.04
N THR A 109 29.53 -25.77 19.88
CA THR A 109 28.77 -24.53 19.63
C THR A 109 27.51 -24.79 18.78
N ASP A 110 26.75 -23.77 18.49
CA ASP A 110 25.63 -23.78 17.54
C ASP A 110 25.65 -22.54 16.63
N VAL A 111 24.80 -22.58 15.59
CA VAL A 111 24.80 -21.52 14.58
C VAL A 111 24.34 -20.16 15.12
N LEU A 112 23.37 -20.14 16.03
CA LEU A 112 22.84 -18.86 16.54
C LEU A 112 23.92 -18.13 17.38
N ARG A 113 24.72 -18.89 18.14
CA ARG A 113 25.87 -18.34 18.87
C ARG A 113 26.95 -17.81 17.92
N VAL A 114 27.34 -18.62 16.92
CA VAL A 114 28.37 -18.21 15.95
C VAL A 114 27.93 -16.96 15.17
N VAL A 115 26.68 -16.92 14.71
CA VAL A 115 26.12 -15.75 13.99
C VAL A 115 26.08 -14.52 14.88
N THR A 116 25.56 -14.67 16.10
CA THR A 116 25.40 -13.54 17.04
C THR A 116 26.75 -12.95 17.39
N ASP A 117 27.71 -13.78 17.80
CA ASP A 117 29.04 -13.30 18.23
C ASP A 117 29.78 -12.65 17.04
N HIS A 118 29.72 -13.27 15.85
CA HIS A 118 30.44 -12.77 14.67
C HIS A 118 29.88 -11.45 14.13
N MET A 119 28.57 -11.36 13.94
CA MET A 119 27.92 -10.17 13.39
C MET A 119 27.92 -9.00 14.37
N ARG A 120 27.73 -9.25 15.66
CA ARG A 120 27.88 -8.22 16.66
C ARG A 120 29.33 -7.73 16.77
N GLY A 121 30.32 -8.63 16.65
CA GLY A 121 31.73 -8.27 16.55
C GLY A 121 32.04 -7.34 15.36
N LYS A 122 31.19 -7.33 14.33
CA LYS A 122 31.24 -6.40 13.18
C LYS A 122 30.38 -5.14 13.38
N GLY A 123 29.82 -4.93 14.57
CA GLY A 123 28.97 -3.76 14.86
C GLY A 123 27.58 -3.83 14.24
N LYS A 124 27.10 -5.02 13.88
CA LYS A 124 25.74 -5.21 13.37
C LYS A 124 24.78 -5.50 14.52
N GLU A 125 23.55 -5.00 14.43
CA GLU A 125 22.44 -5.46 15.27
C GLU A 125 22.04 -6.87 14.80
N VAL A 126 21.83 -7.80 15.74
CA VAL A 126 21.48 -9.19 15.43
C VAL A 126 20.15 -9.57 16.06
N LEU A 127 19.19 -9.93 15.21
CA LEU A 127 17.88 -10.41 15.65
C LEU A 127 17.70 -11.89 15.28
N ALA A 128 17.04 -12.64 16.17
CA ALA A 128 16.60 -13.99 15.86
C ALA A 128 15.19 -13.94 15.24
N ALA A 129 15.05 -14.49 14.05
CA ALA A 129 13.75 -14.60 13.37
C ALA A 129 13.03 -15.89 13.75
N ILE A 130 11.75 -15.76 14.05
CA ILE A 130 10.84 -16.88 14.28
C ILE A 130 9.73 -16.84 13.25
N ARG A 131 9.60 -17.88 12.41
CA ARG A 131 8.41 -18.04 11.58
C ARG A 131 7.24 -18.37 12.48
N MET A 132 6.17 -17.58 12.41
CA MET A 132 5.01 -17.78 13.28
C MET A 132 4.23 -19.06 12.95
N ASN A 133 4.23 -19.47 11.70
CA ASN A 133 3.89 -20.83 11.27
C ASN A 133 4.75 -21.24 10.09
N ASP A 134 4.85 -22.56 9.87
CA ASP A 134 5.55 -23.16 8.72
C ASP A 134 4.83 -24.43 8.28
N THR A 135 4.61 -24.59 6.99
CA THR A 135 3.93 -25.75 6.39
C THR A 135 4.76 -26.40 5.27
N HIS A 136 6.09 -26.29 5.34
CA HIS A 136 6.99 -27.03 4.43
C HIS A 136 6.83 -28.54 4.58
N HIS A 137 6.50 -29.03 5.77
CA HIS A 137 6.02 -30.36 5.98
C HIS A 137 4.56 -30.45 5.52
N ARG A 138 4.33 -31.23 4.48
CA ARG A 138 3.01 -31.36 3.86
C ARG A 138 2.07 -32.35 4.57
N LYS A 139 2.56 -32.95 5.66
CA LYS A 139 1.85 -33.93 6.48
C LYS A 139 2.37 -33.85 7.91
N ILE A 140 1.51 -34.10 8.86
CA ILE A 140 1.91 -34.36 10.25
C ILE A 140 2.44 -35.78 10.31
N ASP A 141 3.76 -35.91 10.24
CA ASP A 141 4.44 -37.22 10.07
C ASP A 141 5.87 -37.14 10.60
N HIS A 142 6.29 -38.14 11.38
CA HIS A 142 7.65 -38.28 11.91
C HIS A 142 8.75 -38.27 10.85
N GLY A 143 8.45 -38.70 9.63
CA GLY A 143 9.40 -38.73 8.51
C GLY A 143 9.66 -37.36 7.88
N GLN A 144 8.95 -36.30 8.29
CA GLN A 144 9.10 -34.94 7.76
C GLN A 144 10.02 -34.12 8.67
N PRO A 145 11.21 -33.70 8.24
CA PRO A 145 12.20 -33.04 9.12
C PRO A 145 11.77 -31.67 9.63
N LEU A 146 10.82 -31.00 8.97
CA LEU A 146 10.24 -29.74 9.40
C LEU A 146 8.88 -29.90 10.10
N CYS A 147 8.42 -31.15 10.32
CA CYS A 147 7.23 -31.42 11.14
C CYS A 147 7.65 -31.57 12.60
N PRO A 148 7.27 -30.67 13.50
CA PRO A 148 7.73 -30.73 14.88
C PRO A 148 7.08 -31.87 15.66
N GLN A 149 7.80 -32.44 16.61
CA GLN A 149 7.28 -33.48 17.51
C GLN A 149 6.06 -32.96 18.28
N PHE A 150 6.06 -31.67 18.67
CA PHE A 150 4.94 -31.03 19.34
C PHE A 150 3.63 -31.14 18.53
N ALA A 151 3.68 -30.96 17.19
CA ALA A 151 2.51 -31.11 16.34
C ALA A 151 2.08 -32.56 16.16
N ILE A 152 3.03 -33.51 16.18
CA ILE A 152 2.77 -34.94 16.09
C ILE A 152 2.05 -35.44 17.34
N ASP A 153 2.51 -35.00 18.51
CA ASP A 153 1.92 -35.39 19.80
C ASP A 153 0.59 -34.66 20.07
N ASN A 154 0.36 -33.53 19.40
CA ASN A 154 -0.81 -32.68 19.62
C ASN A 154 -1.58 -32.38 18.32
N PRO A 155 -2.07 -33.38 17.58
CA PRO A 155 -2.75 -33.17 16.31
C PRO A 155 -4.07 -32.38 16.44
N GLN A 156 -4.62 -32.25 17.65
CA GLN A 156 -5.79 -31.43 17.95
C GLN A 156 -5.54 -29.93 17.76
N PHE A 157 -4.29 -29.46 17.85
CA PHE A 157 -3.89 -28.06 17.71
C PHE A 157 -3.68 -27.65 16.23
N VAL A 158 -3.74 -28.61 15.29
CA VAL A 158 -3.64 -28.28 13.88
C VAL A 158 -4.89 -27.54 13.42
N ILE A 159 -4.70 -26.47 12.65
CA ILE A 159 -5.81 -25.66 12.11
C ILE A 159 -6.79 -26.54 11.30
N LYS A 160 -8.06 -26.49 11.67
CA LYS A 160 -9.13 -27.17 10.96
C LYS A 160 -9.82 -26.17 10.04
N GLN A 161 -9.67 -26.36 8.73
CA GLN A 161 -10.35 -25.53 7.75
C GLN A 161 -11.79 -26.02 7.51
N PRO A 162 -12.78 -25.11 7.37
CA PRO A 162 -14.18 -25.47 7.18
C PRO A 162 -14.44 -26.32 5.94
N ASP A 163 -13.65 -26.15 4.89
CA ASP A 163 -13.87 -26.76 3.57
C ASP A 163 -13.06 -28.03 3.32
N GLN A 164 -12.23 -28.47 4.27
CA GLN A 164 -11.39 -29.68 4.22
C GLN A 164 -10.56 -29.84 2.92
N ARG A 165 -10.42 -28.79 2.11
CA ARG A 165 -9.80 -28.87 0.78
C ARG A 165 -8.26 -28.84 0.81
N THR A 166 -7.65 -28.58 1.95
CA THR A 166 -6.20 -28.56 2.12
C THR A 166 -5.79 -29.38 3.33
N ASN A 167 -4.78 -30.23 3.15
CA ASN A 167 -4.10 -30.83 4.29
C ASN A 167 -3.35 -29.72 5.03
N GLU A 168 -4.00 -29.19 6.06
CA GLU A 168 -3.41 -28.15 6.90
C GLU A 168 -2.41 -28.79 7.87
N THR A 169 -1.31 -28.13 8.11
CA THR A 169 -0.26 -28.58 9.03
C THR A 169 0.19 -27.46 9.98
N ALA A 170 -0.35 -26.25 9.80
CA ALA A 170 -0.09 -25.12 10.68
C ALA A 170 -0.82 -25.29 12.01
N LEU A 171 -0.23 -24.82 13.10
CA LEU A 171 -0.85 -24.85 14.42
C LEU A 171 -1.71 -23.61 14.67
N ASP A 172 -2.83 -23.80 15.36
CA ASP A 172 -3.83 -22.79 15.67
C ASP A 172 -3.44 -22.04 16.97
N TYR A 173 -3.17 -20.74 16.83
CA TYR A 173 -2.83 -19.86 17.97
C TYR A 173 -4.01 -19.58 18.91
N SER A 174 -5.23 -20.05 18.63
CA SER A 174 -6.31 -19.96 19.59
C SER A 174 -6.08 -20.84 20.82
N TYR A 175 -5.25 -21.88 20.69
CA TYR A 175 -4.87 -22.75 21.79
C TYR A 175 -3.76 -22.11 22.64
N PRO A 176 -3.96 -21.93 23.96
CA PRO A 176 -2.94 -21.38 24.84
C PRO A 176 -1.63 -22.18 24.80
N GLU A 177 -1.72 -23.51 24.73
CA GLU A 177 -0.57 -24.43 24.74
C GLU A 177 0.36 -24.16 23.54
N VAL A 178 -0.20 -23.82 22.37
CA VAL A 178 0.60 -23.44 21.19
C VAL A 178 1.36 -22.15 21.47
N ARG A 179 0.70 -21.15 22.05
CA ARG A 179 1.32 -19.87 22.37
C ARG A 179 2.41 -20.02 23.45
N GLU A 180 2.14 -20.78 24.52
CA GLU A 180 3.09 -21.05 25.60
C GLU A 180 4.35 -21.77 25.10
N HIS A 181 4.17 -22.79 24.26
CA HIS A 181 5.29 -23.50 23.62
C HIS A 181 6.16 -22.57 22.78
N ARG A 182 5.54 -21.73 21.93
CA ARG A 182 6.26 -20.75 21.11
C ARG A 182 6.99 -19.69 21.93
N LEU A 183 6.34 -19.22 22.99
CA LEU A 183 6.92 -18.25 23.91
C LEU A 183 8.11 -18.84 24.68
N ALA A 184 8.08 -20.15 25.02
CA ALA A 184 9.20 -20.84 25.66
C ALA A 184 10.45 -20.85 24.77
N ILE A 185 10.29 -21.14 23.45
CA ILE A 185 11.40 -21.10 22.48
C ILE A 185 11.96 -19.68 22.35
N MET A 186 11.09 -18.68 22.26
CA MET A 186 11.51 -17.27 22.18
C MET A 186 12.27 -16.82 23.44
N ARG A 187 11.81 -17.29 24.61
CA ARG A 187 12.47 -17.00 25.90
C ARG A 187 13.85 -17.64 25.97
N GLU A 188 13.99 -18.90 25.58
CA GLU A 188 15.29 -19.58 25.50
C GLU A 188 16.27 -18.78 24.62
N ILE A 189 15.85 -18.36 23.41
CA ILE A 189 16.69 -17.54 22.54
C ILE A 189 17.15 -16.28 23.25
N VAL A 190 16.23 -15.59 23.88
CA VAL A 190 16.51 -14.28 24.49
C VAL A 190 17.30 -14.44 25.79
N GLU A 191 17.16 -15.52 26.54
CA GLU A 191 17.89 -15.74 27.81
C GLU A 191 19.30 -16.31 27.59
N ASP A 192 19.49 -17.17 26.57
CA ASP A 192 20.73 -17.93 26.41
C ASP A 192 21.67 -17.37 25.33
N TYR A 193 21.16 -16.47 24.47
CA TYR A 193 21.94 -15.86 23.39
C TYR A 193 21.95 -14.33 23.51
N ASP A 194 23.09 -13.70 23.16
CA ASP A 194 23.23 -12.25 23.23
C ASP A 194 22.65 -11.54 21.97
N VAL A 195 21.49 -11.98 21.53
CA VAL A 195 20.76 -11.30 20.44
C VAL A 195 20.26 -9.92 20.88
N ASP A 196 20.13 -8.99 19.95
CA ASP A 196 19.62 -7.65 20.21
C ASP A 196 18.08 -7.59 20.22
N GLY A 197 17.43 -8.70 19.85
CA GLY A 197 15.98 -8.83 19.86
C GLY A 197 15.46 -9.94 18.98
N LEU A 198 14.17 -9.84 18.62
CA LEU A 198 13.46 -10.82 17.80
C LEU A 198 12.82 -10.16 16.56
N GLU A 199 12.66 -10.95 15.48
CA GLU A 199 11.72 -10.66 14.40
C GLU A 199 10.63 -11.76 14.34
N LEU A 200 9.36 -11.37 14.46
CA LEU A 200 8.22 -12.28 14.28
C LEU A 200 7.81 -12.28 12.80
N ASN A 201 7.99 -13.41 12.13
CA ASN A 201 7.71 -13.52 10.70
C ASN A 201 6.32 -14.13 10.45
N PHE A 202 5.34 -13.28 10.13
CA PHE A 202 3.95 -13.66 9.84
C PHE A 202 3.72 -13.99 8.36
N VAL A 203 4.71 -13.77 7.50
CA VAL A 203 4.50 -13.85 6.02
C VAL A 203 4.77 -15.23 5.47
N ARG A 204 5.75 -15.98 5.99
CA ARG A 204 6.19 -17.22 5.36
C ARG A 204 5.03 -18.21 5.14
N TRP A 205 4.14 -18.30 6.12
CA TRP A 205 2.87 -19.03 6.05
C TRP A 205 1.85 -18.29 6.92
N ALA A 206 1.22 -17.28 6.38
CA ALA A 206 0.32 -16.40 7.11
C ALA A 206 -1.01 -17.08 7.54
N LYS A 207 -0.92 -18.26 8.14
CA LYS A 207 -2.00 -19.09 8.68
C LYS A 207 -1.80 -19.25 10.17
N HIS A 208 -2.55 -18.53 10.97
CA HIS A 208 -2.41 -18.54 12.43
C HIS A 208 -3.68 -19.06 13.12
N PHE A 209 -4.82 -19.02 12.42
CA PHE A 209 -6.13 -19.43 12.87
C PHE A 209 -6.92 -20.11 11.75
N PRO A 210 -8.05 -20.77 12.03
CA PRO A 210 -9.02 -21.12 11.02
C PRO A 210 -9.42 -19.88 10.23
N ARG A 211 -9.55 -20.03 8.92
CA ARG A 211 -9.72 -18.91 7.98
C ARG A 211 -10.92 -18.02 8.28
N ASP A 212 -12.04 -18.64 8.60
CA ASP A 212 -13.30 -17.97 8.93
C ASP A 212 -13.27 -17.24 10.28
N LYS A 213 -12.26 -17.49 11.11
CA LYS A 213 -12.11 -16.93 12.46
C LYS A 213 -10.89 -16.02 12.62
N SER A 214 -10.06 -15.88 11.58
CA SER A 214 -8.79 -15.15 11.72
C SER A 214 -8.99 -13.72 12.20
N ARG A 215 -9.96 -12.98 11.65
CA ARG A 215 -10.27 -11.61 12.08
C ARG A 215 -10.77 -11.55 13.52
N ASP A 216 -11.68 -12.44 13.89
CA ASP A 216 -12.24 -12.47 15.24
C ASP A 216 -11.20 -12.86 16.30
N ASN A 217 -10.19 -13.64 15.90
CA ASN A 217 -9.10 -14.09 16.74
C ASN A 217 -7.87 -13.16 16.74
N ALA A 218 -7.88 -12.05 15.99
CA ALA A 218 -6.80 -11.08 16.00
C ALA A 218 -6.46 -10.55 17.41
N PRO A 219 -7.42 -10.34 18.34
CA PRO A 219 -7.11 -9.99 19.73
C PRO A 219 -6.25 -11.02 20.45
N ILE A 220 -6.38 -12.32 20.13
CA ILE A 220 -5.55 -13.39 20.73
C ILE A 220 -4.09 -13.24 20.28
N MET A 221 -3.87 -12.95 19.00
CA MET A 221 -2.52 -12.70 18.49
C MET A 221 -1.95 -11.41 19.07
N THR A 222 -2.77 -10.38 19.24
CA THR A 222 -2.38 -9.12 19.86
C THR A 222 -1.92 -9.36 21.31
N GLU A 223 -2.66 -10.14 22.10
CA GLU A 223 -2.23 -10.52 23.45
C GLU A 223 -0.90 -11.27 23.45
N PHE A 224 -0.73 -12.23 22.52
CA PHE A 224 0.51 -12.98 22.38
C PHE A 224 1.71 -12.08 22.07
N VAL A 225 1.56 -11.13 21.12
CA VAL A 225 2.64 -10.16 20.80
C VAL A 225 2.96 -9.27 22.01
N GLY A 226 1.93 -8.90 22.80
CA GLY A 226 2.12 -8.19 24.06
C GLY A 226 2.97 -8.99 25.05
N GLN A 227 2.73 -10.30 25.19
CA GLN A 227 3.54 -11.20 26.03
C GLN A 227 4.99 -11.32 25.54
N VAL A 228 5.20 -11.34 24.21
CA VAL A 228 6.56 -11.29 23.62
C VAL A 228 7.25 -9.97 23.98
N ARG A 229 6.56 -8.84 23.89
CA ARG A 229 7.11 -7.53 24.26
C ARG A 229 7.52 -7.50 25.74
N GLU A 230 6.65 -7.92 26.63
CA GLU A 230 6.92 -8.00 28.08
C GLU A 230 8.13 -8.89 28.40
N MET A 231 8.23 -10.04 27.74
CA MET A 231 9.37 -10.95 27.83
C MET A 231 10.68 -10.25 27.41
N LEU A 232 10.67 -9.53 26.30
CA LEU A 232 11.84 -8.78 25.80
C LEU A 232 12.22 -7.63 26.75
N ASP A 233 11.24 -6.92 27.30
CA ASP A 233 11.49 -5.83 28.27
C ASP A 233 12.12 -6.39 29.54
N THR A 234 11.60 -7.50 30.07
CA THR A 234 12.19 -8.20 31.23
C THR A 234 13.64 -8.65 30.96
N ALA A 235 13.91 -9.16 29.73
CA ALA A 235 15.26 -9.56 29.38
C ALA A 235 16.19 -8.36 29.20
N ALA A 236 15.69 -7.25 28.67
CA ALA A 236 16.44 -6.01 28.55
C ALA A 236 16.87 -5.48 29.91
N GLU A 237 15.96 -5.47 30.90
CA GLU A 237 16.26 -5.08 32.27
C GLU A 237 17.35 -5.97 32.87
N LYS A 238 17.24 -7.30 32.77
CA LYS A 238 18.25 -8.26 33.24
C LYS A 238 19.64 -7.99 32.61
N ARG A 239 19.67 -7.54 31.35
CA ARG A 239 20.90 -7.24 30.60
C ARG A 239 21.38 -5.81 30.76
N SER A 240 20.72 -4.99 31.56
CA SER A 240 21.00 -3.54 31.72
C SER A 240 20.97 -2.81 30.37
N ARG A 241 20.07 -3.21 29.45
CA ARG A 241 19.79 -2.55 28.17
C ARG A 241 18.50 -1.76 28.29
N SER A 242 18.40 -0.65 27.58
CA SER A 242 17.17 0.17 27.56
C SER A 242 15.98 -0.57 26.94
N ARG A 243 16.22 -1.35 25.89
CA ARG A 243 15.21 -2.10 25.17
C ARG A 243 15.87 -3.18 24.30
N LEU A 244 15.22 -4.33 24.14
CA LEU A 244 15.51 -5.28 23.07
C LEU A 244 14.52 -5.04 21.91
N THR A 245 15.04 -5.12 20.70
CA THR A 245 14.27 -4.82 19.48
C THR A 245 13.21 -5.88 19.21
N LEU A 246 11.98 -5.45 18.88
CA LEU A 246 10.93 -6.31 18.35
C LEU A 246 10.54 -5.86 16.96
N GLY A 247 11.01 -6.57 15.93
CA GLY A 247 10.59 -6.40 14.56
C GLY A 247 9.47 -7.35 14.19
N VAL A 248 8.65 -6.96 13.23
CA VAL A 248 7.63 -7.86 12.67
C VAL A 248 7.69 -7.85 11.14
N ARG A 249 7.57 -9.02 10.53
CA ARG A 249 7.41 -9.14 9.08
C ARG A 249 5.98 -9.54 8.78
N VAL A 250 5.27 -8.68 8.05
CA VAL A 250 3.83 -8.77 7.83
C VAL A 250 3.49 -8.81 6.33
N PRO A 251 2.30 -9.29 5.96
CA PRO A 251 1.82 -9.26 4.58
C PRO A 251 1.79 -7.85 3.97
N GLU A 252 1.70 -7.79 2.67
CA GLU A 252 1.87 -6.64 1.79
C GLU A 252 0.76 -5.57 1.85
N SER A 253 -0.30 -5.79 2.61
CA SER A 253 -1.34 -4.78 2.87
C SER A 253 -1.99 -4.97 4.23
N VAL A 254 -2.54 -3.91 4.79
CA VAL A 254 -3.21 -3.94 6.11
C VAL A 254 -4.39 -4.90 6.12
N ASP A 255 -5.17 -4.95 5.04
CA ASP A 255 -6.30 -5.89 4.95
C ASP A 255 -5.87 -7.36 4.94
N VAL A 256 -4.74 -7.67 4.29
CA VAL A 256 -4.19 -9.03 4.32
C VAL A 256 -3.66 -9.38 5.71
N CYS A 257 -3.11 -8.40 6.43
CA CYS A 257 -2.77 -8.58 7.85
C CYS A 257 -4.01 -8.98 8.65
N TRP A 258 -5.13 -8.26 8.51
CA TRP A 258 -6.39 -8.59 9.14
C TRP A 258 -6.92 -9.98 8.77
N LEU A 259 -6.81 -10.38 7.49
CA LEU A 259 -7.17 -11.73 7.04
C LEU A 259 -6.30 -12.82 7.68
N ALA A 260 -5.07 -12.49 8.06
CA ALA A 260 -4.16 -13.38 8.76
C ALA A 260 -4.34 -13.35 10.30
N GLY A 261 -5.23 -12.53 10.82
CA GLY A 261 -5.41 -12.32 12.26
C GLY A 261 -4.30 -11.48 12.89
N VAL A 262 -3.73 -10.55 12.12
CA VAL A 262 -2.62 -9.66 12.52
C VAL A 262 -3.12 -8.22 12.57
N ASP A 263 -3.23 -7.67 13.77
CA ASP A 263 -3.61 -6.28 14.01
C ASP A 263 -2.36 -5.41 14.20
N ILE A 264 -1.67 -5.16 13.11
CA ILE A 264 -0.41 -4.42 13.13
C ILE A 264 -0.56 -2.97 13.61
N GLU A 265 -1.68 -2.34 13.30
CA GLU A 265 -1.95 -0.96 13.70
C GLU A 265 -2.04 -0.84 15.23
N GLU A 266 -2.75 -1.75 15.88
CA GLU A 266 -2.86 -1.81 17.35
C GLU A 266 -1.48 -2.04 18.01
N TRP A 267 -0.65 -2.93 17.44
CA TRP A 267 0.68 -3.22 18.01
C TRP A 267 1.62 -2.01 17.94
N VAL A 268 1.54 -1.26 16.84
CA VAL A 268 2.29 0.00 16.66
C VAL A 268 1.78 1.07 17.62
N GLN A 269 0.46 1.24 17.77
CA GLN A 269 -0.15 2.23 18.67
C GLN A 269 0.19 1.95 20.15
N ARG A 270 0.35 0.68 20.52
CA ARG A 270 0.80 0.28 21.87
C ARG A 270 2.30 0.48 22.11
N GLY A 271 3.06 0.87 21.08
CA GLY A 271 4.51 1.05 21.19
C GLY A 271 5.29 -0.25 21.38
N TRP A 272 4.73 -1.38 20.99
CA TRP A 272 5.37 -2.68 21.15
C TRP A 272 6.40 -2.99 20.07
N ILE A 273 6.19 -2.46 18.87
CA ILE A 273 6.96 -2.77 17.66
C ILE A 273 7.97 -1.66 17.40
N ASP A 274 9.20 -2.02 17.05
CA ASP A 274 10.28 -1.09 16.73
C ASP A 274 10.43 -0.88 15.22
N PHE A 275 10.08 -1.90 14.42
CA PHE A 275 10.01 -1.77 12.96
C PHE A 275 9.04 -2.79 12.34
N VAL A 276 8.50 -2.44 11.19
CA VAL A 276 7.62 -3.28 10.38
C VAL A 276 8.29 -3.57 9.04
N VAL A 277 8.46 -4.85 8.69
CA VAL A 277 8.87 -5.29 7.35
C VAL A 277 7.65 -5.73 6.57
N ILE A 278 7.26 -4.94 5.58
CA ILE A 278 6.16 -5.26 4.67
C ILE A 278 6.69 -6.20 3.59
N ALA A 279 6.07 -7.34 3.40
CA ALA A 279 6.62 -8.37 2.52
C ALA A 279 5.55 -9.10 1.72
N THR A 280 5.82 -9.29 0.44
CA THR A 280 5.32 -10.44 -0.31
C THR A 280 6.13 -11.66 0.09
N TRP A 281 5.72 -12.84 -0.35
CA TRP A 281 6.37 -14.07 0.08
C TRP A 281 7.89 -14.07 -0.15
N ASN A 282 8.36 -13.91 -1.40
CA ASN A 282 9.79 -13.95 -1.74
C ASN A 282 10.14 -13.11 -2.98
N ASN A 283 9.22 -12.29 -3.43
CA ASN A 283 9.36 -11.53 -4.66
C ASN A 283 9.38 -10.04 -4.38
N THR A 284 9.97 -9.29 -5.29
CA THR A 284 9.83 -7.85 -5.34
C THR A 284 8.59 -7.49 -6.15
N ASP A 285 7.63 -6.82 -5.51
CA ASP A 285 6.40 -6.33 -6.14
C ASP A 285 6.35 -4.80 -6.05
N PRO A 286 6.46 -4.06 -7.16
CA PRO A 286 6.43 -2.60 -7.14
C PRO A 286 5.09 -2.00 -6.68
N GLN A 287 4.05 -2.82 -6.54
CA GLN A 287 2.70 -2.38 -6.17
C GLN A 287 2.36 -2.52 -4.67
N ILE A 288 3.32 -2.82 -3.81
CA ILE A 288 3.10 -2.87 -2.35
C ILE A 288 2.56 -1.51 -1.86
N ARG A 289 1.50 -1.55 -1.05
CA ARG A 289 0.82 -0.38 -0.48
C ARG A 289 1.51 0.10 0.79
N VAL A 290 2.71 0.66 0.64
CA VAL A 290 3.51 1.16 1.77
C VAL A 290 2.81 2.29 2.51
N ASP A 291 2.07 3.14 1.79
CA ASP A 291 1.27 4.23 2.32
C ASP A 291 0.24 3.79 3.38
N GLU A 292 -0.35 2.59 3.22
CA GLU A 292 -1.28 2.03 4.22
C GLU A 292 -0.62 1.80 5.59
N PHE A 293 0.66 1.45 5.60
CA PHE A 293 1.43 1.25 6.82
C PHE A 293 2.03 2.56 7.33
N ALA A 294 2.57 3.38 6.43
CA ALA A 294 3.23 4.64 6.78
C ALA A 294 2.31 5.59 7.56
N ARG A 295 1.00 5.57 7.28
CA ARG A 295 0.00 6.40 7.97
C ARG A 295 -0.03 6.24 9.49
N PHE A 296 0.32 5.06 10.03
CA PHE A 296 0.34 4.82 11.48
C PHE A 296 1.74 4.55 12.04
N THR A 297 2.68 4.05 11.23
CA THR A 297 4.05 3.81 11.67
C THR A 297 4.84 5.11 11.84
N LYS A 298 4.70 6.06 10.89
CA LYS A 298 5.40 7.36 10.93
C LYS A 298 5.07 8.17 12.18
N PRO A 299 3.79 8.43 12.53
CA PRO A 299 3.45 9.15 13.74
C PRO A 299 3.93 8.47 15.01
N ALA A 300 4.05 7.14 15.00
CA ALA A 300 4.55 6.36 16.13
C ALA A 300 6.09 6.26 16.21
N GLY A 301 6.81 6.77 15.21
CA GLY A 301 8.27 6.66 15.14
C GLY A 301 8.78 5.24 14.89
N VAL A 302 7.95 4.38 14.27
CA VAL A 302 8.25 2.99 13.92
C VAL A 302 8.78 2.92 12.50
N ASP A 303 9.93 2.28 12.30
CA ASP A 303 10.54 2.17 10.98
C ASP A 303 9.64 1.34 10.03
N THR A 304 9.31 1.89 8.87
CA THR A 304 8.58 1.22 7.79
C THR A 304 9.56 0.70 6.77
N ILE A 305 9.70 -0.61 6.68
CA ILE A 305 10.71 -1.28 5.85
C ILE A 305 9.98 -2.17 4.83
N VAL A 306 10.48 -2.26 3.59
CA VAL A 306 9.88 -3.13 2.58
C VAL A 306 10.87 -4.22 2.18
N LEU A 307 10.41 -5.45 2.16
CA LEU A 307 11.24 -6.58 1.74
C LEU A 307 11.40 -6.61 0.22
N MET A 308 12.64 -6.70 -0.22
CA MET A 308 13.01 -6.99 -1.60
C MET A 308 13.70 -8.33 -1.70
N GLY A 309 13.09 -9.21 -2.48
CA GLY A 309 13.69 -10.48 -2.86
C GLY A 309 14.57 -10.36 -4.12
N ASN A 310 15.40 -11.38 -4.35
CA ASN A 310 16.26 -11.46 -5.52
C ASN A 310 15.50 -11.75 -6.84
N MET A 311 14.18 -11.77 -6.80
CA MET A 311 13.32 -12.26 -7.89
C MET A 311 12.15 -11.31 -8.15
N ILE A 312 11.70 -11.29 -9.42
CA ILE A 312 10.43 -10.71 -9.84
C ILE A 312 9.56 -11.80 -10.49
N GLY A 313 8.24 -11.60 -10.38
CA GLY A 313 7.26 -12.55 -10.87
C GLY A 313 7.33 -13.90 -10.15
N ASN A 314 6.22 -14.53 -9.91
CA ASN A 314 6.13 -15.85 -9.32
C ASN A 314 4.92 -16.55 -9.93
N VAL A 315 5.10 -17.07 -11.13
CA VAL A 315 4.02 -17.72 -11.86
C VAL A 315 4.17 -19.23 -11.72
N HIS A 316 3.36 -19.80 -10.85
CA HIS A 316 3.26 -21.25 -10.72
C HIS A 316 2.60 -21.87 -11.95
N GLY A 317 3.29 -22.80 -12.60
CA GLY A 317 2.74 -23.57 -13.72
C GLY A 317 2.75 -22.87 -15.07
N GLY A 318 3.45 -21.76 -15.20
CA GLY A 318 3.67 -21.09 -16.47
C GLY A 318 4.75 -21.76 -17.35
N PRO A 319 4.83 -21.40 -18.62
CA PRO A 319 5.92 -21.81 -19.50
C PRO A 319 7.28 -21.30 -18.99
N PRO A 320 8.38 -21.88 -19.46
CA PRO A 320 9.72 -21.72 -18.84
C PRO A 320 10.25 -20.28 -18.79
N SER A 321 9.74 -19.35 -19.54
CA SER A 321 10.11 -17.93 -19.42
C SER A 321 9.00 -17.02 -19.90
N ILE A 322 8.53 -16.13 -19.03
CA ILE A 322 7.65 -15.00 -19.44
C ILE A 322 8.49 -13.94 -20.11
N LEU A 323 9.70 -13.69 -19.65
CA LEU A 323 10.53 -12.54 -20.00
C LEU A 323 11.73 -12.87 -20.91
N ASP A 324 11.79 -14.05 -21.51
CA ASP A 324 12.93 -14.46 -22.35
C ASP A 324 14.31 -14.21 -21.68
N ARG A 325 14.41 -14.54 -20.40
CA ARG A 325 15.64 -14.45 -19.62
C ARG A 325 15.80 -15.65 -18.67
N PRO A 326 17.01 -15.87 -18.14
CA PRO A 326 17.29 -17.01 -17.25
C PRO A 326 16.39 -16.99 -16.01
N ILE A 327 15.99 -18.15 -15.58
CA ILE A 327 15.19 -18.36 -14.39
C ILE A 327 16.09 -18.29 -13.16
N ALA A 328 15.62 -17.62 -12.12
CA ALA A 328 16.40 -17.31 -10.91
C ALA A 328 16.73 -18.50 -10.03
N MET A 329 16.00 -19.58 -10.11
CA MET A 329 16.26 -20.77 -9.31
C MET A 329 17.05 -21.79 -10.10
N SER A 330 18.35 -21.78 -9.92
CA SER A 330 19.24 -22.84 -10.34
C SER A 330 19.08 -24.05 -9.44
N GLY A 331 18.14 -24.81 -9.64
CA GLY A 331 18.03 -26.13 -9.07
C GLY A 331 17.24 -26.91 -10.08
N LYS A 332 17.57 -28.12 -10.41
CA LYS A 332 16.90 -29.00 -11.37
C LYS A 332 15.41 -28.71 -11.40
N GLN A 333 14.98 -27.79 -12.28
CA GLN A 333 13.58 -27.46 -12.44
C GLN A 333 12.88 -28.69 -13.00
N LYS A 334 12.05 -29.27 -12.19
CA LYS A 334 10.96 -30.07 -12.72
C LYS A 334 10.02 -29.12 -13.42
N THR A 335 9.91 -29.26 -14.74
CA THR A 335 8.91 -28.58 -15.58
C THR A 335 7.58 -28.44 -14.83
N GLY A 336 7.16 -27.19 -14.54
CA GLY A 336 5.83 -26.89 -14.06
C GLY A 336 5.68 -26.26 -12.68
N SER A 337 6.74 -25.98 -11.90
CA SER A 337 6.54 -25.53 -10.51
C SER A 337 6.67 -24.06 -10.24
N TYR A 338 7.57 -23.30 -10.88
CA TYR A 338 7.50 -21.83 -10.87
C TYR A 338 8.41 -21.17 -11.91
N VAL A 339 8.06 -19.97 -12.31
CA VAL A 339 8.93 -19.11 -13.09
C VAL A 339 9.18 -17.83 -12.29
N ALA A 340 10.25 -17.82 -11.54
CA ALA A 340 10.76 -16.63 -10.87
C ALA A 340 12.04 -16.21 -11.61
N MET A 341 12.13 -14.94 -11.94
CA MET A 341 13.24 -14.40 -12.70
C MET A 341 14.10 -13.51 -11.82
N LEU A 342 15.41 -13.55 -12.02
CA LEU A 342 16.32 -12.67 -11.31
C LEU A 342 15.98 -11.21 -11.59
N ILE A 343 15.84 -10.43 -10.54
CA ILE A 343 15.60 -8.98 -10.63
C ILE A 343 16.82 -8.29 -11.27
N THR A 344 16.59 -7.35 -12.15
CA THR A 344 17.64 -6.44 -12.67
C THR A 344 17.82 -5.24 -11.75
N GLU A 345 18.94 -4.54 -11.88
CA GLU A 345 19.18 -3.33 -11.09
C GLU A 345 18.13 -2.25 -11.37
N SER A 346 17.75 -2.03 -12.63
CA SER A 346 16.72 -1.04 -12.99
C SER A 346 15.33 -1.40 -12.48
N GLU A 347 14.98 -2.69 -12.41
CA GLU A 347 13.73 -3.16 -11.80
C GLU A 347 13.75 -3.01 -10.29
N ALA A 348 14.88 -3.29 -9.65
CA ALA A 348 15.05 -3.06 -8.22
C ALA A 348 14.91 -1.57 -7.89
N ARG A 349 15.55 -0.68 -8.68
CA ARG A 349 15.42 0.77 -8.53
C ARG A 349 13.96 1.21 -8.67
N ALA A 350 13.22 0.72 -9.66
CA ALA A 350 11.83 1.10 -9.87
C ALA A 350 10.92 0.67 -8.70
N ALA A 351 11.07 -0.56 -8.21
CA ALA A 351 10.30 -1.01 -7.05
C ALA A 351 10.65 -0.19 -5.79
N ALA A 352 11.95 0.03 -5.52
CA ALA A 352 12.38 0.82 -4.38
C ALA A 352 11.99 2.30 -4.51
N ALA A 353 11.92 2.86 -5.73
CA ALA A 353 11.39 4.20 -5.97
C ALA A 353 9.95 4.32 -5.48
N ASN A 354 9.10 3.34 -5.79
CA ASN A 354 7.75 3.29 -5.25
C ASN A 354 7.77 3.22 -3.72
N TYR A 355 8.54 2.32 -3.13
CA TYR A 355 8.57 2.13 -1.68
C TYR A 355 8.97 3.39 -0.93
N TYR A 356 10.08 4.03 -1.33
CA TYR A 356 10.53 5.29 -0.70
C TYR A 356 9.56 6.46 -0.95
N THR A 357 8.90 6.48 -2.11
CA THR A 357 7.94 7.53 -2.43
C THR A 357 6.69 7.45 -1.56
N TRP A 358 6.27 6.25 -1.21
CA TRP A 358 5.08 6.02 -0.40
C TRP A 358 5.37 5.79 1.08
N GLY A 359 6.55 6.14 1.57
CA GLY A 359 6.82 6.25 2.98
C GLY A 359 7.69 5.15 3.57
N ALA A 360 8.33 4.29 2.79
CA ALA A 360 9.37 3.42 3.35
C ALA A 360 10.54 4.24 3.89
N ASP A 361 11.06 3.85 5.05
CA ASP A 361 12.30 4.38 5.60
C ASP A 361 13.52 3.71 4.97
N SER A 362 13.38 2.41 4.69
CA SER A 362 14.46 1.61 4.14
C SER A 362 13.96 0.30 3.52
N ILE A 363 14.92 -0.53 3.12
CA ILE A 363 14.71 -1.81 2.46
C ILE A 363 15.20 -2.94 3.36
N SER A 364 14.49 -4.08 3.30
CA SER A 364 14.94 -5.36 3.82
C SER A 364 15.32 -6.28 2.66
N PHE A 365 16.48 -6.91 2.74
CA PHE A 365 16.94 -7.91 1.79
C PHE A 365 16.69 -9.32 2.32
N TRP A 366 16.16 -10.21 1.48
CA TRP A 366 15.90 -11.59 1.91
C TRP A 366 16.56 -12.59 0.99
N ASN A 367 17.35 -13.51 1.59
CA ASN A 367 18.02 -14.63 0.94
C ASN A 367 18.81 -14.22 -0.33
N VAL A 368 19.39 -13.03 -0.34
CA VAL A 368 20.17 -12.55 -1.48
C VAL A 368 21.58 -13.18 -1.51
N GLY A 369 21.98 -13.82 -0.40
CA GLY A 369 23.30 -14.42 -0.22
C GLY A 369 23.46 -15.87 -0.69
N ILE A 370 22.49 -16.44 -1.40
CA ILE A 370 22.45 -17.89 -1.74
C ILE A 370 23.70 -18.43 -2.44
N HIS A 371 24.52 -17.58 -3.03
CA HIS A 371 25.75 -17.97 -3.72
C HIS A 371 27.03 -17.64 -2.94
N PHE A 372 26.96 -17.05 -1.74
CA PHE A 372 28.13 -16.56 -1.03
C PHE A 372 29.13 -17.66 -0.58
N GLY A 373 28.64 -18.84 -0.28
CA GLY A 373 29.51 -19.97 0.09
C GLY A 373 29.82 -20.95 -1.04
N LYS A 374 29.19 -20.80 -2.22
CA LYS A 374 29.33 -21.75 -3.31
C LYS A 374 30.60 -21.54 -4.13
N GLU A 375 31.25 -22.63 -4.50
CA GLU A 375 32.38 -22.62 -5.42
C GLU A 375 31.95 -22.94 -6.86
N ASP A 376 30.75 -22.58 -7.26
CA ASP A 376 30.30 -22.74 -8.65
C ASP A 376 30.83 -21.60 -9.53
N SER A 377 30.93 -21.85 -10.85
CA SER A 377 31.44 -20.88 -11.81
C SER A 377 30.60 -19.59 -11.93
N ALA A 378 29.35 -19.65 -11.49
CA ALA A 378 28.43 -18.49 -11.53
C ALA A 378 28.43 -17.66 -10.23
N ALA A 379 28.99 -18.19 -9.13
CA ALA A 379 28.96 -17.52 -7.84
C ALA A 379 29.56 -16.10 -7.84
N PRO A 380 30.74 -15.82 -8.40
CA PRO A 380 31.29 -14.48 -8.42
C PRO A 380 30.42 -13.46 -9.17
N GLU A 381 29.83 -13.88 -10.30
CA GLU A 381 28.94 -13.01 -11.08
C GLU A 381 27.64 -12.72 -10.33
N GLN A 382 27.06 -13.71 -9.67
CA GLN A 382 25.86 -13.55 -8.86
C GLN A 382 26.12 -12.67 -7.64
N GLN A 383 27.23 -12.84 -6.95
CA GLN A 383 27.66 -11.99 -5.83
C GLN A 383 27.83 -10.55 -6.28
N ALA A 384 28.56 -10.29 -7.38
CA ALA A 384 28.73 -8.98 -7.93
C ALA A 384 27.41 -8.34 -8.37
N ARG A 385 26.50 -9.12 -8.94
CA ARG A 385 25.15 -8.66 -9.31
C ARG A 385 24.35 -8.25 -8.07
N MET A 386 24.37 -9.05 -7.00
CA MET A 386 23.70 -8.73 -5.76
C MET A 386 24.26 -7.47 -5.12
N ALA A 387 25.56 -7.32 -5.04
CA ALA A 387 26.21 -6.12 -4.51
C ALA A 387 25.78 -4.86 -5.28
N ARG A 388 25.68 -4.94 -6.60
CA ARG A 388 25.24 -3.80 -7.43
C ARG A 388 23.80 -3.38 -7.11
N TRP A 389 22.84 -4.30 -7.23
CA TRP A 389 21.45 -3.88 -7.08
C TRP A 389 21.07 -3.56 -5.62
N THR A 390 21.62 -4.26 -4.61
CA THR A 390 21.37 -3.93 -3.19
C THR A 390 21.95 -2.56 -2.82
N THR A 391 23.13 -2.22 -3.36
CA THR A 391 23.70 -0.87 -3.22
C THR A 391 22.86 0.19 -3.93
N ALA A 392 22.33 -0.14 -5.12
CA ALA A 392 21.50 0.78 -5.90
C ALA A 392 20.19 1.18 -5.22
N VAL A 393 19.68 0.35 -4.29
CA VAL A 393 18.40 0.61 -3.60
C VAL A 393 18.55 0.98 -2.12
N ARG A 394 19.75 1.18 -1.62
CA ARG A 394 20.01 1.45 -0.20
C ARG A 394 19.43 2.77 0.33
N SER A 395 19.15 3.72 -0.56
CA SER A 395 18.59 5.02 -0.21
C SER A 395 17.75 5.58 -1.35
N ARG A 396 16.87 6.52 -1.04
CA ARG A 396 16.07 7.25 -2.05
C ARG A 396 16.98 7.91 -3.10
N GLU A 397 18.07 8.54 -2.68
CA GLU A 397 19.02 9.20 -3.59
C GLU A 397 19.63 8.18 -4.56
N SER A 398 20.15 7.05 -4.06
CA SER A 398 20.76 6.03 -4.91
C SER A 398 19.77 5.44 -5.90
N VAL A 399 18.50 5.30 -5.54
CA VAL A 399 17.43 4.78 -6.40
C VAL A 399 17.22 5.66 -7.63
N PHE A 400 17.12 6.97 -7.44
CA PHE A 400 16.87 7.92 -8.54
C PHE A 400 18.12 8.29 -9.33
N ALA A 401 19.31 7.81 -8.94
CA ALA A 401 20.56 8.03 -9.65
C ALA A 401 20.73 7.20 -10.94
N GLY A 402 19.83 6.27 -11.26
CA GLY A 402 19.96 5.39 -12.42
C GLY A 402 18.61 5.11 -13.11
N PRO A 403 18.63 4.41 -14.25
CA PRO A 403 17.41 4.06 -14.97
C PRO A 403 16.50 3.16 -14.13
N ARG A 404 15.18 3.29 -14.35
CA ARG A 404 14.16 2.55 -13.64
C ARG A 404 13.27 1.81 -14.62
N THR A 405 13.05 0.51 -14.35
CA THR A 405 12.17 -0.34 -15.14
C THR A 405 11.04 -0.85 -14.26
N TYR A 406 9.91 -0.19 -14.29
CA TYR A 406 8.70 -0.66 -13.63
C TYR A 406 8.17 -1.88 -14.38
N ARG A 407 8.08 -3.00 -13.68
CA ARG A 407 7.58 -4.22 -14.27
C ARG A 407 6.46 -4.80 -13.44
N TYR A 408 5.30 -4.88 -14.04
CA TYR A 408 4.08 -5.36 -13.43
C TYR A 408 3.75 -6.73 -14.01
N LEU A 409 3.88 -7.74 -13.18
CA LEU A 409 3.65 -9.13 -13.53
C LEU A 409 2.64 -9.74 -12.55
N PRO A 410 1.81 -10.69 -12.99
CA PRO A 410 0.95 -11.41 -12.07
C PRO A 410 1.79 -12.17 -11.05
N MET A 411 1.40 -12.03 -9.79
CA MET A 411 2.03 -12.70 -8.66
C MET A 411 1.11 -13.83 -8.20
N GLY A 412 1.31 -15.08 -8.60
CA GLY A 412 0.45 -16.14 -8.11
C GLY A 412 0.48 -17.46 -8.86
N LYS A 413 -0.26 -18.45 -8.35
CA LYS A 413 -0.40 -19.77 -8.94
C LYS A 413 -1.21 -19.74 -10.23
N GLY A 414 -0.68 -20.41 -11.27
CA GLY A 414 -1.52 -20.96 -12.33
C GLY A 414 -2.02 -19.97 -13.34
N MET A 415 -1.12 -19.41 -14.13
CA MET A 415 -1.48 -18.91 -15.43
C MET A 415 -1.77 -20.07 -16.39
N SER A 416 -2.78 -20.87 -16.06
CA SER A 416 -3.40 -21.71 -17.06
C SER A 416 -4.35 -20.79 -17.85
N SER A 417 -4.40 -20.97 -19.14
CA SER A 417 -5.19 -20.22 -20.12
C SER A 417 -6.69 -20.09 -19.83
N ARG A 418 -7.18 -20.52 -18.71
CA ARG A 418 -8.61 -20.62 -18.38
C ARG A 418 -9.02 -20.05 -17.03
N LYS A 419 -8.09 -19.67 -16.14
CA LYS A 419 -8.44 -19.09 -14.84
C LYS A 419 -7.50 -17.92 -14.53
N PRO A 420 -8.00 -16.82 -13.94
CA PRO A 420 -7.13 -15.74 -13.49
C PRO A 420 -6.09 -16.27 -12.50
N PRO A 421 -4.90 -15.65 -12.44
CA PRO A 421 -3.87 -16.04 -11.49
C PRO A 421 -4.41 -15.88 -10.07
N VAL A 422 -4.32 -16.94 -9.31
CA VAL A 422 -4.61 -16.92 -7.88
C VAL A 422 -3.29 -16.72 -7.17
N ARG A 423 -3.20 -15.75 -6.25
CA ARG A 423 -2.03 -15.59 -5.40
C ARG A 423 -1.68 -16.88 -4.68
N SER A 424 -0.41 -17.14 -4.53
CA SER A 424 0.10 -18.33 -3.83
C SER A 424 -0.14 -18.32 -2.31
N TYR A 425 -0.74 -17.25 -1.79
CA TYR A 425 -1.17 -17.20 -0.42
C TYR A 425 -2.45 -18.02 -0.24
N PRO A 426 -2.48 -18.91 0.74
CA PRO A 426 -3.63 -19.78 0.99
C PRO A 426 -4.93 -19.04 1.40
N TRP A 427 -4.85 -17.72 1.59
CA TRP A 427 -5.94 -16.84 2.01
C TRP A 427 -6.80 -16.31 0.87
N TYR A 428 -6.29 -16.41 -0.36
CA TYR A 428 -7.04 -15.91 -1.50
C TYR A 428 -7.88 -17.02 -2.06
N ASP A 429 -9.18 -16.93 -1.84
CA ASP A 429 -10.13 -17.74 -2.59
C ASP A 429 -10.01 -17.44 -4.07
N GLU A 430 -10.25 -18.45 -4.86
CA GLU A 430 -10.31 -18.36 -6.31
C GLU A 430 -11.13 -17.14 -6.74
N GLY A 431 -10.45 -16.09 -7.21
CA GLY A 431 -11.07 -14.89 -7.76
C GLY A 431 -11.33 -13.73 -6.80
N ARG A 432 -10.93 -13.82 -5.52
CA ARG A 432 -11.00 -12.69 -4.59
C ARG A 432 -9.63 -12.34 -4.03
N SER A 433 -8.91 -11.44 -4.70
CA SER A 433 -8.10 -10.49 -3.94
C SER A 433 -9.11 -9.64 -3.16
N PRO A 434 -9.05 -9.55 -1.83
CA PRO A 434 -10.02 -8.77 -1.08
C PRO A 434 -10.05 -7.30 -1.49
N LEU A 435 -9.02 -6.82 -2.18
CA LEU A 435 -8.81 -5.41 -2.44
C LEU A 435 -8.56 -5.04 -3.89
N GLY A 436 -8.34 -5.98 -4.79
CA GLY A 436 -8.03 -5.66 -6.19
C GLY A 436 -6.73 -4.86 -6.40
N HIS A 437 -5.97 -4.55 -5.33
CA HIS A 437 -4.92 -3.54 -5.36
C HIS A 437 -3.51 -4.07 -5.53
N VAL A 438 -3.28 -5.30 -5.20
CA VAL A 438 -1.92 -5.73 -4.94
C VAL A 438 -1.35 -6.63 -6.03
N ASN A 439 -2.05 -6.81 -7.14
CA ASN A 439 -1.55 -7.63 -8.24
C ASN A 439 -1.87 -7.05 -9.58
N SER A 440 -0.91 -7.20 -10.44
CA SER A 440 -1.14 -7.01 -11.87
C SER A 440 -2.17 -8.03 -12.34
N PRO A 441 -3.33 -7.59 -12.84
CA PRO A 441 -4.36 -8.51 -13.32
C PRO A 441 -3.95 -9.17 -14.63
N VAL A 442 -4.63 -10.26 -14.98
CA VAL A 442 -4.65 -10.75 -16.36
C VAL A 442 -5.92 -10.24 -17.02
N LEU A 443 -5.77 -9.38 -18.01
CA LEU A 443 -6.91 -8.92 -18.81
C LEU A 443 -7.20 -9.94 -19.91
N THR A 444 -8.37 -10.54 -19.88
CA THR A 444 -8.82 -11.51 -20.91
C THR A 444 -9.96 -10.91 -21.72
N PHE A 445 -9.82 -10.89 -23.03
CA PHE A 445 -10.77 -10.28 -23.96
C PHE A 445 -11.70 -11.36 -24.53
N ASP A 446 -12.64 -11.84 -23.74
CA ASP A 446 -13.70 -12.76 -24.20
C ASP A 446 -14.84 -11.99 -24.90
N ASP A 447 -15.81 -12.72 -25.46
CA ASP A 447 -16.88 -12.13 -26.25
C ASP A 447 -17.70 -11.09 -25.50
N LYS A 448 -17.82 -11.22 -24.17
CA LYS A 448 -18.59 -10.27 -23.33
C LYS A 448 -17.82 -8.95 -23.09
N HIS A 449 -16.52 -8.91 -23.37
CA HIS A 449 -15.66 -7.75 -23.22
C HIS A 449 -15.45 -6.98 -24.54
N LEU A 450 -16.04 -7.43 -25.67
CA LEU A 450 -15.95 -6.71 -26.92
C LEU A 450 -16.57 -5.30 -26.78
N GLY A 451 -15.80 -4.29 -27.18
CA GLY A 451 -16.18 -2.89 -27.07
C GLY A 451 -16.13 -2.32 -25.64
N LYS A 452 -15.80 -3.13 -24.64
CA LYS A 452 -15.66 -2.67 -23.26
C LYS A 452 -14.20 -2.39 -22.92
N ARG A 453 -13.98 -1.31 -22.20
CA ARG A 453 -12.68 -0.95 -21.63
C ARG A 453 -12.33 -1.92 -20.48
N LEU A 454 -11.18 -2.55 -20.56
CA LEU A 454 -10.56 -3.28 -19.46
C LEU A 454 -9.37 -2.48 -18.94
N ALA A 455 -9.23 -2.33 -17.62
CA ALA A 455 -8.19 -1.55 -16.99
C ALA A 455 -7.12 -2.46 -16.36
N PHE A 456 -5.86 -2.11 -16.60
CA PHE A 456 -4.70 -2.67 -15.94
C PHE A 456 -4.11 -1.61 -15.01
N PRO A 457 -4.31 -1.71 -13.68
CA PRO A 457 -3.82 -0.73 -12.73
C PRO A 457 -2.31 -0.89 -12.53
N PHE A 458 -1.61 0.24 -12.41
CA PHE A 458 -0.20 0.27 -12.06
C PHE A 458 0.14 1.51 -11.25
N ARG A 459 1.17 1.41 -10.40
CA ARG A 459 1.62 2.51 -9.55
C ARG A 459 3.08 2.78 -9.77
N MET A 460 3.47 4.04 -9.97
CA MET A 460 4.85 4.41 -10.19
C MET A 460 5.24 5.72 -9.51
N ALA A 461 6.48 5.76 -9.03
CA ALA A 461 7.05 6.93 -8.38
C ALA A 461 7.47 8.02 -9.38
N ASP A 462 7.87 7.61 -10.57
CA ASP A 462 8.10 8.53 -11.67
C ASP A 462 6.77 8.92 -12.29
N GLY A 463 6.54 10.19 -12.45
CA GLY A 463 5.31 10.70 -13.01
C GLY A 463 5.46 12.13 -13.43
N ARG A 464 4.41 12.66 -14.03
CA ARG A 464 4.37 14.00 -14.56
C ARG A 464 4.46 15.02 -13.42
N ASN A 465 5.57 15.74 -13.36
CA ASN A 465 5.74 16.95 -12.54
C ASN A 465 5.99 18.15 -13.46
N GLY A 466 5.22 18.28 -14.55
CA GLY A 466 5.42 19.32 -15.55
C GLY A 466 6.53 19.05 -16.57
N GLU A 467 7.38 18.03 -16.35
CA GLU A 467 8.44 17.64 -17.28
C GLU A 467 8.05 16.39 -18.07
N ALA A 468 8.41 16.32 -19.35
CA ALA A 468 8.20 15.13 -20.16
C ALA A 468 9.05 13.99 -19.62
N LEU A 469 8.41 12.86 -19.28
CA LEU A 469 9.13 11.62 -18.96
C LEU A 469 9.78 11.08 -20.22
N ASN A 470 11.10 10.86 -20.15
CA ASN A 470 11.82 10.17 -21.20
C ASN A 470 11.80 8.66 -20.95
N GLY A 471 11.35 7.91 -21.93
CA GLY A 471 11.21 6.46 -21.81
C GLY A 471 10.07 5.89 -22.63
N ARG A 472 9.67 4.67 -22.31
CA ARG A 472 8.59 3.98 -23.02
C ARG A 472 7.75 3.09 -22.12
N LEU A 473 6.49 2.94 -22.49
CA LEU A 473 5.53 1.99 -21.97
C LEU A 473 5.40 0.85 -22.98
N THR A 474 5.51 -0.40 -22.48
CA THR A 474 5.45 -1.60 -23.32
C THR A 474 4.53 -2.63 -22.68
N PHE A 475 3.63 -3.21 -23.46
CA PHE A 475 2.81 -4.34 -23.01
C PHE A 475 2.61 -5.37 -24.11
N TRP A 476 2.20 -6.57 -23.73
CA TRP A 476 2.07 -7.71 -24.64
C TRP A 476 0.66 -8.26 -24.57
N VAL A 477 0.01 -8.36 -25.74
CA VAL A 477 -1.28 -9.01 -25.87
C VAL A 477 -1.09 -10.30 -26.65
N TYR A 478 -1.13 -11.40 -25.95
CA TYR A 478 -0.97 -12.74 -26.51
C TYR A 478 -2.27 -13.16 -27.20
N ARG A 479 -2.16 -13.95 -28.26
CA ARG A 479 -3.27 -14.46 -29.10
C ARG A 479 -4.09 -13.35 -29.76
N LEU A 480 -3.58 -12.14 -29.84
CA LEU A 480 -4.18 -11.07 -30.61
C LEU A 480 -3.84 -11.29 -32.09
N GLY A 481 -4.89 -11.45 -32.92
CA GLY A 481 -4.74 -11.62 -34.37
C GLY A 481 -4.43 -10.30 -35.06
N GLU A 482 -3.80 -10.36 -36.24
CA GLU A 482 -3.42 -9.17 -37.00
C GLU A 482 -4.61 -8.27 -37.43
N LYS A 483 -5.80 -8.83 -37.54
CA LYS A 483 -7.03 -8.10 -37.91
C LYS A 483 -7.80 -7.54 -36.70
N GLN A 484 -7.38 -7.86 -35.47
CA GLN A 484 -8.03 -7.38 -34.29
C GLN A 484 -7.51 -5.99 -33.95
N GLN A 485 -8.41 -5.05 -33.71
CA GLN A 485 -8.07 -3.68 -33.35
C GLN A 485 -8.22 -3.45 -31.86
N LEU A 486 -7.16 -3.01 -31.21
CA LEU A 486 -7.13 -2.64 -29.82
C LEU A 486 -6.97 -1.12 -29.67
N SER A 487 -7.92 -0.49 -28.99
CA SER A 487 -7.79 0.91 -28.57
C SER A 487 -7.07 0.94 -27.24
N VAL A 488 -6.10 1.84 -27.12
CA VAL A 488 -5.26 2.00 -25.93
C VAL A 488 -5.50 3.38 -25.34
N ASP A 489 -5.67 3.43 -24.03
CA ASP A 489 -5.68 4.69 -23.28
C ASP A 489 -4.79 4.57 -22.04
N VAL A 490 -4.24 5.69 -21.57
CA VAL A 490 -3.58 5.79 -20.27
C VAL A 490 -4.37 6.80 -19.44
N ASN A 491 -4.90 6.35 -18.30
CA ASN A 491 -5.72 7.18 -17.42
C ASN A 491 -6.96 7.78 -18.15
N GLY A 492 -7.57 7.03 -19.06
CA GLY A 492 -8.71 7.48 -19.85
C GLY A 492 -8.36 8.38 -21.04
N GLN A 493 -7.10 8.76 -21.23
CA GLN A 493 -6.65 9.51 -22.39
C GLN A 493 -6.25 8.55 -23.51
N LEU A 494 -6.98 8.60 -24.61
CA LEU A 494 -6.69 7.76 -25.79
C LEU A 494 -5.31 8.11 -26.35
N VAL A 495 -4.53 7.08 -26.64
CA VAL A 495 -3.27 7.18 -27.39
C VAL A 495 -3.61 7.12 -28.88
N ASP A 496 -3.05 8.05 -29.67
CA ASP A 496 -3.21 7.99 -31.13
C ASP A 496 -2.60 6.69 -31.67
N GLN A 497 -3.28 6.07 -32.61
CA GLN A 497 -2.80 4.83 -33.22
C GLN A 497 -1.45 5.02 -33.94
N ALA A 498 -1.16 6.23 -34.38
CA ALA A 498 0.10 6.59 -35.04
C ALA A 498 1.29 6.63 -34.04
N ASP A 499 1.01 6.80 -32.75
CA ASP A 499 2.02 6.86 -31.69
C ASP A 499 2.26 5.47 -31.04
N ILE A 500 1.67 4.42 -31.59
CA ILE A 500 1.80 3.05 -31.10
C ILE A 500 2.61 2.22 -32.08
N ASP A 501 3.81 1.83 -31.67
CA ASP A 501 4.62 0.87 -32.43
C ASP A 501 4.19 -0.57 -32.12
N LEU A 502 4.00 -1.36 -33.18
CA LEU A 502 3.52 -2.75 -33.10
C LEU A 502 4.60 -3.73 -33.54
N PHE A 503 4.85 -4.73 -32.71
CA PHE A 503 5.82 -5.80 -32.99
C PHE A 503 5.21 -7.17 -32.64
N PRO A 504 5.73 -8.27 -33.19
CA PRO A 504 5.36 -9.60 -32.71
C PRO A 504 5.86 -9.82 -31.28
N THR A 505 5.16 -10.68 -30.51
CA THR A 505 5.52 -11.04 -29.12
C THR A 505 6.89 -11.72 -28.97
N GLY A 506 7.48 -12.19 -30.05
CA GLY A 506 8.81 -12.82 -30.04
C GLY A 506 8.85 -14.17 -29.33
N LYS A 507 9.95 -14.44 -28.62
CA LYS A 507 10.14 -15.71 -27.90
C LYS A 507 9.43 -15.79 -26.55
N ARG A 508 8.87 -14.69 -26.08
CA ARG A 508 8.14 -14.68 -24.81
C ARG A 508 7.05 -15.74 -24.79
N ARG A 509 6.78 -16.30 -23.63
CA ARG A 509 5.80 -17.39 -23.46
C ARG A 509 6.01 -18.57 -24.39
N GLY A 510 7.29 -18.92 -24.65
CA GLY A 510 7.59 -20.03 -25.56
C GLY A 510 7.23 -19.77 -27.01
N GLY A 511 7.17 -18.51 -27.44
CA GLY A 511 6.82 -18.13 -28.79
C GLY A 511 5.31 -18.07 -29.05
N LEU A 512 4.50 -17.89 -28.02
CA LEU A 512 3.06 -17.71 -28.17
C LEU A 512 2.75 -16.49 -29.06
N PRO A 513 1.97 -16.63 -30.14
CA PRO A 513 1.70 -15.54 -31.06
C PRO A 513 0.91 -14.41 -30.40
N GLY A 514 1.06 -13.20 -30.87
CA GLY A 514 0.39 -12.00 -30.40
C GLY A 514 1.19 -10.76 -30.79
N GLN A 515 0.82 -9.62 -30.20
CA GLN A 515 1.39 -8.32 -30.49
C GLN A 515 2.01 -7.71 -29.23
N ARG A 516 3.14 -7.05 -29.41
CA ARG A 516 3.80 -6.18 -28.44
C ARG A 516 3.53 -4.74 -28.85
N PHE A 517 3.07 -3.94 -27.92
CA PHE A 517 2.76 -2.53 -28.07
C PHE A 517 3.83 -1.72 -27.39
N GLU A 518 4.41 -0.74 -28.06
CA GLU A 518 5.36 0.21 -27.48
C GLU A 518 4.87 1.64 -27.73
N ILE A 519 4.89 2.47 -26.69
CA ILE A 519 4.41 3.85 -26.69
C ILE A 519 5.44 4.70 -25.97
N ALA A 520 5.87 5.83 -26.57
CA ALA A 520 6.74 6.75 -25.85
C ALA A 520 6.00 7.37 -24.66
N LEU A 521 6.69 7.55 -23.54
CA LEU A 521 6.07 8.15 -22.34
C LEU A 521 5.67 9.61 -22.56
N ALA A 522 6.25 10.28 -23.55
CA ALA A 522 5.85 11.62 -23.96
C ALA A 522 4.40 11.66 -24.51
N ASP A 523 3.97 10.59 -25.18
CA ASP A 523 2.66 10.48 -25.83
C ASP A 523 1.59 9.91 -24.90
N CYS A 524 2.01 9.22 -23.83
CA CYS A 524 1.13 8.64 -22.84
C CYS A 524 1.66 8.85 -21.38
N PRO A 525 1.89 10.11 -20.96
CA PRO A 525 2.59 10.36 -19.70
C PRO A 525 1.79 9.87 -18.49
N PRO A 526 2.32 8.90 -17.73
CA PRO A 526 1.70 8.47 -16.49
C PRO A 526 1.84 9.54 -15.40
N PHE A 527 0.94 9.50 -14.42
CA PHE A 527 1.06 10.31 -13.22
C PHE A 527 2.00 9.66 -12.20
N ARG A 528 2.58 10.44 -11.33
CA ARG A 528 3.15 9.91 -10.09
C ARG A 528 2.01 9.38 -9.23
N GLY A 529 2.04 8.11 -8.89
CA GLY A 529 0.99 7.43 -8.13
C GLY A 529 0.28 6.35 -8.92
N ASP A 530 -1.01 6.15 -8.62
CA ASP A 530 -1.82 5.14 -9.25
C ASP A 530 -2.23 5.55 -10.66
N ASN A 531 -2.13 4.65 -11.59
CA ASN A 531 -2.43 4.82 -13.00
C ASN A 531 -3.20 3.62 -13.52
N GLU A 532 -3.80 3.78 -14.70
CA GLU A 532 -4.45 2.70 -15.44
C GLU A 532 -4.05 2.70 -16.90
N LEU A 533 -3.68 1.53 -17.41
CA LEU A 533 -3.64 1.26 -18.83
C LEU A 533 -5.00 0.69 -19.24
N GLY A 534 -5.77 1.42 -20.01
CA GLY A 534 -7.07 1.01 -20.53
C GLY A 534 -6.94 0.37 -21.91
N LEU A 535 -7.54 -0.81 -22.09
CA LEU A 535 -7.53 -1.57 -23.32
C LEU A 535 -8.95 -1.91 -23.76
N THR A 536 -9.33 -1.55 -25.00
CA THR A 536 -10.64 -1.85 -25.56
C THR A 536 -10.49 -2.59 -26.90
N LEU A 537 -10.90 -3.86 -26.93
CA LEU A 537 -10.94 -4.63 -28.17
C LEU A 537 -12.15 -4.20 -29.03
N LYS A 538 -11.92 -3.60 -30.20
CA LYS A 538 -12.98 -3.03 -31.06
C LYS A 538 -13.57 -4.00 -32.05
N ALA A 539 -12.81 -5.00 -32.50
CA ALA A 539 -13.29 -5.99 -33.45
C ALA A 539 -12.70 -7.36 -33.15
N THR A 540 -13.54 -8.41 -33.22
CA THR A 540 -13.10 -9.78 -33.33
C THR A 540 -12.80 -10.05 -34.79
N GLY A 541 -11.57 -10.32 -35.14
CA GLY A 541 -11.23 -10.81 -36.49
C GLY A 541 -11.90 -12.16 -36.71
N GLY A 542 -12.87 -12.21 -37.55
CA GLY A 542 -13.88 -13.23 -37.86
C GLY A 542 -13.53 -14.71 -37.97
N GLU A 543 -12.61 -15.25 -37.15
CA GLU A 543 -12.48 -16.66 -36.87
C GLU A 543 -12.17 -16.83 -35.38
N SER A 544 -13.17 -17.34 -34.64
CA SER A 544 -12.91 -18.00 -33.35
C SER A 544 -11.85 -19.07 -33.60
N GLN A 545 -10.62 -18.83 -33.12
CA GLN A 545 -9.60 -19.85 -33.22
C GLN A 545 -10.12 -21.09 -32.50
N SER A 546 -10.21 -22.18 -33.23
CA SER A 546 -10.65 -23.48 -32.74
C SER A 546 -9.88 -23.86 -31.47
N GLY A 547 -10.56 -23.76 -30.32
CA GLY A 547 -9.97 -24.08 -29.03
C GLY A 547 -10.35 -23.20 -27.86
N GLY A 548 -11.16 -22.16 -28.01
CA GLY A 548 -11.72 -21.35 -26.91
C GLY A 548 -10.70 -20.52 -26.13
N ALA A 549 -9.61 -20.12 -26.74
CA ALA A 549 -8.56 -19.33 -26.09
C ALA A 549 -8.61 -17.88 -26.57
N TYR A 550 -9.06 -16.99 -25.70
CA TYR A 550 -9.18 -15.56 -25.93
C TYR A 550 -7.84 -14.82 -25.92
N PRO A 551 -7.72 -13.65 -26.59
CA PRO A 551 -6.59 -12.74 -26.38
C PRO A 551 -6.50 -12.32 -24.91
N TYR A 552 -5.26 -12.13 -24.43
CA TYR A 552 -5.05 -11.69 -23.06
C TYR A 552 -3.75 -10.87 -22.90
N MET A 553 -3.76 -9.95 -21.93
CA MET A 553 -2.63 -9.15 -21.50
C MET A 553 -2.34 -9.45 -20.02
N GLU A 554 -1.06 -9.60 -19.65
CA GLU A 554 -0.67 -9.95 -18.29
C GLU A 554 0.58 -9.24 -17.79
N GLU A 555 1.28 -8.52 -18.65
CA GLU A 555 2.52 -7.86 -18.28
C GLU A 555 2.57 -6.44 -18.86
N LEU A 556 3.03 -5.52 -18.01
CA LEU A 556 3.30 -4.15 -18.35
C LEU A 556 4.73 -3.81 -17.93
N GLU A 557 5.48 -3.21 -18.82
CA GLU A 557 6.82 -2.67 -18.59
C GLU A 557 6.84 -1.18 -18.85
N ILE A 558 7.38 -0.40 -17.92
CA ILE A 558 7.61 1.02 -18.12
C ILE A 558 9.08 1.30 -17.83
N VAL A 559 9.82 1.69 -18.86
CA VAL A 559 11.22 2.10 -18.76
C VAL A 559 11.29 3.61 -18.65
N VAL A 560 11.83 4.10 -17.55
CA VAL A 560 12.17 5.52 -17.38
C VAL A 560 13.67 5.65 -17.53
N GLU A 561 14.09 6.36 -18.57
CA GLU A 561 15.49 6.63 -18.83
C GLU A 561 15.99 7.73 -17.89
N GLN A 562 17.24 7.61 -17.47
CA GLN A 562 17.85 8.66 -16.68
C GLN A 562 17.98 9.91 -17.56
N THR A 563 17.32 11.00 -17.16
CA THR A 563 17.66 12.32 -17.69
C THR A 563 19.12 12.62 -17.34
N ALA A 564 19.91 13.06 -18.33
CA ALA A 564 21.31 13.39 -18.13
C ALA A 564 21.47 14.24 -16.87
N VAL A 565 22.37 13.82 -15.96
CA VAL A 565 22.67 14.50 -14.70
C VAL A 565 23.08 15.93 -15.00
N GLY A 566 22.20 16.85 -14.70
CA GLY A 566 22.43 18.27 -14.95
C GLY A 566 21.34 19.14 -14.33
N GLN A 567 20.82 18.76 -13.20
CA GLN A 567 20.23 19.68 -12.23
C GLN A 567 20.02 18.93 -10.92
N GLN A 568 20.78 19.29 -9.89
CA GLN A 568 20.33 19.20 -8.54
C GLN A 568 18.91 19.80 -8.52
N ALA A 569 17.89 18.96 -8.49
CA ALA A 569 16.59 19.39 -8.01
C ALA A 569 16.89 19.87 -6.58
N SER A 570 17.03 21.20 -6.41
CA SER A 570 16.78 21.83 -5.14
C SER A 570 15.53 21.16 -4.63
N GLU A 571 15.46 20.85 -3.34
CA GLU A 571 14.24 20.45 -2.63
C GLU A 571 13.17 21.54 -2.82
N LYS A 572 12.57 21.58 -4.00
CA LYS A 572 11.32 22.28 -4.22
C LYS A 572 10.29 21.35 -3.60
N GLN A 573 9.86 21.71 -2.43
CA GLN A 573 8.82 21.04 -1.68
C GLN A 573 7.69 20.72 -2.66
N SER A 574 7.36 19.44 -2.84
CA SER A 574 6.26 19.01 -3.71
C SER A 574 5.01 19.68 -3.19
N LEU A 575 4.35 20.49 -4.00
CA LEU A 575 3.14 21.20 -3.62
C LEU A 575 1.95 20.54 -4.32
N LYS A 576 1.16 19.80 -3.55
CA LYS A 576 0.12 18.89 -4.03
C LYS A 576 -1.26 19.35 -3.59
N ILE A 577 -2.13 19.61 -4.54
CA ILE A 577 -3.47 20.18 -4.28
C ILE A 577 -4.55 19.19 -4.66
N TYR A 578 -5.55 19.05 -3.79
CA TYR A 578 -6.76 18.26 -4.03
C TYR A 578 -7.93 19.20 -4.33
N ILE A 579 -8.68 18.92 -5.39
CA ILE A 579 -9.88 19.64 -5.78
C ILE A 579 -11.07 18.68 -5.70
N ALA A 580 -11.96 18.90 -4.73
CA ALA A 580 -13.27 18.26 -4.68
C ALA A 580 -14.26 19.11 -5.50
N VAL A 581 -15.08 18.47 -6.31
CA VAL A 581 -15.99 19.15 -7.23
C VAL A 581 -17.42 18.74 -6.97
N ASP A 582 -18.33 19.72 -6.91
CA ASP A 582 -19.76 19.51 -6.73
C ASP A 582 -20.56 20.12 -7.89
N SER A 583 -21.80 19.67 -8.08
CA SER A 583 -22.59 19.90 -9.31
C SER A 583 -23.53 21.11 -9.24
N GLU A 584 -23.87 21.61 -8.08
CA GLU A 584 -24.88 22.64 -7.90
C GLU A 584 -24.29 24.06 -7.88
N GLY A 585 -23.03 24.21 -7.50
CA GLY A 585 -22.37 25.49 -7.35
C GLY A 585 -21.64 26.06 -8.58
N PRO A 586 -21.37 25.33 -9.68
CA PRO A 586 -20.58 25.86 -10.80
C PRO A 586 -21.20 27.08 -11.47
N THR A 587 -20.35 27.79 -12.20
CA THR A 587 -20.73 28.89 -13.11
C THR A 587 -21.88 28.50 -14.02
N GLY A 588 -22.87 29.37 -14.15
CA GLY A 588 -23.98 29.18 -15.08
C GLY A 588 -25.05 28.17 -14.64
N VAL A 589 -24.86 27.47 -13.54
CA VAL A 589 -25.82 26.50 -13.01
C VAL A 589 -26.85 27.20 -12.12
N ASP A 590 -28.12 27.11 -12.50
CA ASP A 590 -29.28 27.76 -11.80
C ASP A 590 -30.34 26.74 -11.35
N GLN A 591 -30.14 25.45 -11.59
CA GLN A 591 -31.07 24.38 -11.21
C GLN A 591 -30.34 23.07 -10.91
N TYR A 592 -31.02 22.14 -10.26
CA TYR A 592 -30.52 20.77 -9.99
C TYR A 592 -30.48 19.93 -11.28
N TRP A 593 -29.53 20.21 -12.15
CA TRP A 593 -29.43 19.67 -13.49
C TRP A 593 -29.00 18.19 -13.53
N ALA A 594 -28.01 17.81 -12.75
CA ALA A 594 -27.46 16.45 -12.76
C ALA A 594 -28.55 15.41 -12.38
N ARG A 595 -29.50 15.82 -11.55
CA ARG A 595 -30.61 14.98 -11.11
C ARG A 595 -31.86 15.08 -11.98
N ASN A 596 -32.15 16.27 -12.51
CA ASN A 596 -33.46 16.60 -13.06
C ASN A 596 -33.48 16.68 -14.60
N LEU A 597 -32.33 16.86 -15.23
CA LEU A 597 -32.27 16.92 -16.70
C LEU A 597 -32.00 15.55 -17.31
N ASP A 598 -32.63 15.29 -18.46
CA ASP A 598 -32.25 14.19 -19.31
C ASP A 598 -30.82 14.42 -19.84
N PRO A 599 -29.95 13.40 -19.89
CA PRO A 599 -28.62 13.51 -20.49
C PRO A 599 -28.61 14.02 -21.93
N GLU A 600 -29.71 13.85 -22.66
CA GLU A 600 -29.89 14.36 -24.02
C GLU A 600 -30.33 15.86 -24.06
N ASP A 601 -30.70 16.46 -22.92
CA ASP A 601 -31.02 17.89 -22.86
C ASP A 601 -29.75 18.73 -23.16
N PRO A 602 -29.80 19.69 -24.11
CA PRO A 602 -28.62 20.51 -24.41
C PRO A 602 -28.02 21.23 -23.20
N ARG A 603 -28.84 21.58 -22.20
CA ARG A 603 -28.38 22.21 -20.95
C ARG A 603 -27.56 21.26 -20.09
N PHE A 604 -27.84 19.97 -20.11
CA PHE A 604 -27.06 18.97 -19.39
C PHE A 604 -25.59 19.00 -19.85
N ARG A 605 -25.38 19.02 -21.15
CA ARG A 605 -24.04 19.15 -21.72
C ARG A 605 -23.42 20.51 -21.43
N GLN A 606 -24.18 21.59 -21.55
CA GLN A 606 -23.70 22.94 -21.25
C GLN A 606 -23.20 23.07 -19.81
N TYR A 607 -23.94 22.54 -18.84
CA TYR A 607 -23.54 22.60 -17.43
C TYR A 607 -22.27 21.80 -17.16
N ARG A 608 -22.13 20.62 -17.76
CA ARG A 608 -20.88 19.86 -17.70
C ARG A 608 -19.69 20.61 -18.30
N GLU A 609 -19.89 21.30 -19.40
CA GLU A 609 -18.84 22.10 -20.04
C GLU A 609 -18.43 23.28 -19.13
N LEU A 610 -19.38 23.98 -18.53
CA LEU A 610 -19.11 25.08 -17.60
C LEU A 610 -18.43 24.59 -16.31
N MET A 611 -18.91 23.50 -15.73
CA MET A 611 -18.32 22.89 -14.56
C MET A 611 -16.86 22.45 -14.81
N THR A 612 -16.61 21.81 -15.96
CA THR A 612 -15.25 21.41 -16.36
C THR A 612 -14.35 22.64 -16.58
N ALA A 613 -14.89 23.74 -17.11
CA ALA A 613 -14.15 24.98 -17.30
C ALA A 613 -13.79 25.65 -15.97
N ASP A 614 -14.68 25.65 -14.98
CA ASP A 614 -14.39 26.15 -13.63
C ASP A 614 -13.26 25.34 -12.95
N VAL A 615 -13.29 24.01 -13.09
CA VAL A 615 -12.24 23.14 -12.57
C VAL A 615 -10.91 23.38 -13.28
N ASN A 616 -10.93 23.56 -14.61
CA ASN A 616 -9.73 23.90 -15.38
C ASN A 616 -9.14 25.24 -14.94
N ALA A 617 -9.98 26.23 -14.67
CA ALA A 617 -9.53 27.51 -14.13
C ALA A 617 -8.85 27.38 -12.77
N ALA A 618 -9.40 26.55 -11.87
CA ALA A 618 -8.77 26.26 -10.60
C ALA A 618 -7.42 25.54 -10.77
N ILE A 619 -7.34 24.55 -11.69
CA ILE A 619 -6.10 23.83 -12.04
C ILE A 619 -5.05 24.83 -12.56
N ASP A 620 -5.43 25.72 -13.49
CA ASP A 620 -4.53 26.75 -14.03
C ASP A 620 -3.95 27.65 -12.90
N GLY A 621 -4.80 28.09 -11.99
CA GLY A 621 -4.38 28.90 -10.84
C GLY A 621 -3.40 28.14 -9.94
N CYS A 622 -3.66 26.87 -9.64
CA CYS A 622 -2.76 26.03 -8.84
C CYS A 622 -1.36 25.93 -9.47
N PHE A 623 -1.27 25.59 -10.76
CA PHE A 623 0.02 25.48 -11.43
C PHE A 623 0.73 26.82 -11.61
N ALA A 624 -0.02 27.90 -11.82
CA ALA A 624 0.55 29.25 -11.89
C ALA A 624 1.22 29.68 -10.57
N ALA A 625 0.72 29.20 -9.42
CA ALA A 625 1.29 29.40 -8.10
C ALA A 625 2.39 28.41 -7.71
N GLY A 626 2.73 27.48 -8.59
CA GLY A 626 3.82 26.53 -8.39
C GLY A 626 3.39 25.18 -7.80
N ALA A 627 2.10 24.84 -7.78
CA ALA A 627 1.67 23.47 -7.50
C ALA A 627 2.37 22.49 -8.47
N THR A 628 2.83 21.39 -7.91
CA THR A 628 3.52 20.35 -8.69
C THR A 628 2.57 19.25 -9.13
N GLU A 629 1.51 19.02 -8.35
CA GLU A 629 0.51 18.01 -8.61
C GLU A 629 -0.88 18.57 -8.25
N VAL A 630 -1.87 18.30 -9.11
CA VAL A 630 -3.27 18.64 -8.85
C VAL A 630 -4.14 17.41 -9.10
N TYR A 631 -4.95 17.05 -8.12
CA TYR A 631 -5.88 15.92 -8.18
C TYR A 631 -7.31 16.46 -8.14
N VAL A 632 -8.17 15.91 -8.97
CA VAL A 632 -9.57 16.32 -9.08
C VAL A 632 -10.45 15.12 -8.76
N LYS A 633 -11.41 15.30 -7.87
CA LYS A 633 -12.43 14.30 -7.55
C LYS A 633 -13.81 14.89 -7.83
N ASP A 634 -14.55 14.25 -8.72
CA ASP A 634 -15.95 14.56 -8.97
C ASP A 634 -16.80 13.93 -7.85
N ASP A 635 -17.26 14.74 -6.92
CA ASP A 635 -18.12 14.34 -5.79
C ASP A 635 -19.60 14.73 -5.99
N GLY A 636 -19.95 15.30 -7.16
CA GLY A 636 -21.31 15.65 -7.50
C GLY A 636 -22.21 14.42 -7.74
N PHE A 637 -23.48 14.66 -7.94
CA PHE A 637 -24.47 13.59 -8.15
C PHE A 637 -24.06 12.66 -9.30
N GLN A 638 -23.95 11.36 -9.03
CA GLN A 638 -23.53 10.26 -9.92
C GLN A 638 -22.03 10.17 -10.28
N ASP A 639 -21.15 11.00 -9.69
CA ASP A 639 -19.69 10.95 -9.87
C ASP A 639 -19.17 10.97 -11.34
N GLU A 640 -19.97 11.48 -12.30
CA GLU A 640 -19.63 11.53 -13.74
C GLU A 640 -20.04 12.86 -14.38
N ASN A 641 -19.94 13.96 -13.64
CA ASN A 641 -20.41 15.28 -14.11
C ASN A 641 -19.37 16.02 -14.95
N LEU A 642 -18.10 15.80 -14.68
CA LEU A 642 -17.00 16.37 -15.45
C LEU A 642 -16.89 15.71 -16.84
N LEU A 643 -16.27 16.43 -17.78
CA LEU A 643 -15.90 15.93 -19.10
C LEU A 643 -14.42 15.54 -19.12
N PRO A 644 -14.04 14.26 -18.93
CA PRO A 644 -12.65 13.86 -18.77
C PRO A 644 -11.76 14.23 -19.98
N ASN A 645 -12.33 14.22 -21.19
CA ASN A 645 -11.63 14.58 -22.41
C ASN A 645 -11.42 16.11 -22.59
N ARG A 646 -12.02 16.93 -21.72
CA ARG A 646 -11.85 18.40 -21.69
C ARG A 646 -11.18 18.89 -20.41
N LEU A 647 -10.96 18.00 -19.45
CA LEU A 647 -10.23 18.35 -18.23
C LEU A 647 -8.76 18.64 -18.59
N ASP A 648 -8.19 19.61 -17.90
CA ASP A 648 -6.79 19.96 -18.08
C ASP A 648 -5.89 18.74 -17.81
N ARG A 649 -5.05 18.42 -18.80
CA ARG A 649 -4.20 17.23 -18.80
C ARG A 649 -3.12 17.25 -17.71
N ARG A 650 -2.85 18.39 -17.11
CA ARG A 650 -1.90 18.52 -15.99
C ARG A 650 -2.45 17.99 -14.67
N ALA A 651 -3.78 17.91 -14.54
CA ALA A 651 -4.42 17.39 -13.36
C ALA A 651 -4.80 15.90 -13.53
N ARG A 652 -4.92 15.22 -12.40
CA ARG A 652 -5.36 13.84 -12.32
C ARG A 652 -6.81 13.76 -11.87
N LEU A 653 -7.68 13.20 -12.72
CA LEU A 653 -9.04 12.86 -12.32
C LEU A 653 -9.04 11.54 -11.54
N LEU A 654 -9.53 11.60 -10.30
CA LEU A 654 -9.70 10.42 -9.46
C LEU A 654 -11.00 9.68 -9.82
N PRO A 655 -11.05 8.35 -9.66
CA PRO A 655 -12.29 7.61 -9.90
C PRO A 655 -13.41 8.06 -8.96
N GLY A 656 -14.66 8.00 -9.44
CA GLY A 656 -15.85 8.26 -8.65
C GLY A 656 -16.00 7.31 -7.45
N GLY A 657 -16.94 7.58 -6.56
CA GLY A 657 -17.30 6.73 -5.43
C GLY A 657 -17.09 7.34 -4.05
N THR A 658 -17.68 6.70 -3.07
CA THR A 658 -17.59 7.03 -1.63
C THR A 658 -16.42 6.30 -0.97
N PRO A 659 -15.82 6.79 0.11
CA PRO A 659 -16.21 7.93 0.97
C PRO A 659 -15.78 9.31 0.44
N LEU A 660 -16.18 10.37 1.16
CA LEU A 660 -15.75 11.75 0.90
C LEU A 660 -14.23 11.83 0.82
N LEU A 661 -13.74 12.67 -0.09
CA LEU A 661 -12.31 12.92 -0.29
C LEU A 661 -11.50 11.64 -0.57
N THR A 662 -12.11 10.67 -1.29
CA THR A 662 -11.40 9.44 -1.70
C THR A 662 -10.10 9.79 -2.45
N GLY A 663 -8.98 9.18 -2.02
CA GLY A 663 -7.66 9.43 -2.58
C GLY A 663 -6.91 10.61 -1.98
N LEU A 664 -7.50 11.32 -1.00
CA LEU A 664 -6.79 12.31 -0.19
C LEU A 664 -5.93 11.59 0.86
N ASP A 665 -4.69 12.06 1.05
CA ASP A 665 -3.77 11.58 2.09
C ASP A 665 -2.89 12.75 2.59
N GLU A 666 -2.05 12.50 3.59
CA GLU A 666 -1.20 13.52 4.21
C GLU A 666 -0.10 14.05 3.27
N SER A 667 0.05 13.53 2.07
CA SER A 667 1.01 14.03 1.08
C SER A 667 0.51 15.26 0.34
N PHE A 668 -0.76 15.63 0.53
CA PHE A 668 -1.33 16.86 0.00
C PHE A 668 -1.01 18.05 0.92
N ASP A 669 -1.07 19.24 0.37
CA ASP A 669 -0.81 20.50 1.10
C ASP A 669 -2.09 21.30 1.34
N GLY A 670 -3.14 21.07 0.56
CA GLY A 670 -4.42 21.77 0.71
C GLY A 670 -5.55 21.19 -0.14
N VAL A 671 -6.78 21.50 0.25
CA VAL A 671 -8.01 21.07 -0.42
C VAL A 671 -8.79 22.27 -0.91
N MET A 672 -9.26 22.23 -2.15
CA MET A 672 -10.18 23.20 -2.74
C MET A 672 -11.55 22.55 -2.97
N LEU A 673 -12.60 23.30 -2.71
CA LEU A 673 -13.99 22.92 -2.94
C LEU A 673 -14.53 23.74 -4.12
N VAL A 674 -14.67 23.16 -5.29
CA VAL A 674 -15.07 23.84 -6.52
C VAL A 674 -16.50 23.46 -6.89
N GLY A 675 -17.35 24.46 -7.10
CA GLY A 675 -18.74 24.25 -7.49
C GLY A 675 -19.65 23.79 -6.35
N PHE A 676 -19.32 24.08 -5.11
CA PHE A 676 -20.13 23.77 -3.93
C PHE A 676 -21.30 24.75 -3.78
N HIS A 677 -22.27 24.41 -2.96
CA HIS A 677 -23.47 25.20 -2.66
C HIS A 677 -23.60 25.49 -1.15
N ALA A 678 -24.45 26.45 -0.78
CA ALA A 678 -24.72 26.77 0.61
C ALA A 678 -25.55 25.66 1.29
N MET A 679 -25.39 25.52 2.61
CA MET A 679 -26.15 24.58 3.43
C MET A 679 -27.65 24.86 3.41
N GLU A 680 -28.46 23.86 3.77
CA GLU A 680 -29.90 24.03 3.98
C GLU A 680 -30.20 25.12 5.00
N GLY A 681 -31.08 26.03 4.61
CA GLY A 681 -31.51 27.16 5.46
C GLY A 681 -30.67 28.44 5.31
N ALA A 682 -29.69 28.48 4.43
CA ALA A 682 -28.98 29.71 4.07
C ALA A 682 -29.93 30.67 3.32
N GLU A 683 -30.16 31.90 3.88
CA GLU A 683 -31.15 32.87 3.36
C GLU A 683 -30.85 33.32 1.92
N ASP A 684 -29.61 33.43 1.54
CA ASP A 684 -29.14 33.85 0.22
C ASP A 684 -28.39 32.71 -0.56
N GLY A 685 -28.65 31.48 -0.15
CA GLY A 685 -28.09 30.33 -0.80
C GLY A 685 -28.80 29.96 -2.10
N VAL A 686 -28.05 29.84 -3.22
CA VAL A 686 -28.56 29.33 -4.47
C VAL A 686 -28.49 27.83 -4.45
N LEU A 687 -29.60 27.14 -4.68
CA LEU A 687 -29.76 25.70 -4.59
C LEU A 687 -29.35 25.12 -3.23
N ALA A 688 -29.55 25.90 -2.16
CA ALA A 688 -29.13 25.52 -0.81
C ALA A 688 -29.78 24.23 -0.32
N HIS A 689 -28.97 23.29 0.15
CA HIS A 689 -29.40 22.03 0.76
C HIS A 689 -28.22 21.38 1.51
N THR A 690 -28.45 20.21 2.13
CA THR A 690 -27.37 19.40 2.72
C THR A 690 -27.65 17.93 2.43
N TRP A 691 -26.83 17.29 1.61
CA TRP A 691 -26.86 15.90 1.13
C TRP A 691 -28.12 15.48 0.36
N SER A 692 -29.20 16.21 0.43
CA SER A 692 -30.45 15.83 -0.22
C SER A 692 -31.26 17.06 -0.58
N SER A 693 -31.21 17.44 -1.82
CA SER A 693 -32.00 18.59 -2.36
C SER A 693 -33.53 18.39 -2.26
N GLY A 694 -33.99 17.16 -2.04
CA GLY A 694 -35.42 16.86 -1.84
C GLY A 694 -35.88 16.79 -0.40
N ARG A 695 -35.00 17.02 0.58
CA ARG A 695 -35.32 16.92 2.02
C ARG A 695 -34.57 18.02 2.76
N ARG A 696 -35.30 18.83 3.52
CA ARG A 696 -34.72 19.92 4.30
C ARG A 696 -33.96 19.35 5.49
N ARG A 697 -32.67 19.09 5.32
CA ARG A 697 -31.78 18.49 6.32
C ARG A 697 -30.79 19.52 6.84
N ARG A 698 -30.88 19.81 8.16
CA ARG A 698 -29.89 20.63 8.84
C ARG A 698 -29.02 19.79 9.74
N TYR A 699 -27.72 20.05 9.73
CA TYR A 699 -26.71 19.34 10.49
C TYR A 699 -26.03 20.25 11.50
N TRP A 700 -25.64 19.68 12.62
CA TRP A 700 -24.76 20.31 13.59
C TRP A 700 -23.65 19.34 13.97
N PHE A 701 -22.42 19.86 14.06
CA PHE A 701 -21.20 19.16 14.43
C PHE A 701 -20.64 19.80 15.70
N ASN A 702 -20.73 19.14 16.87
CA ASN A 702 -20.39 19.73 18.18
C ASN A 702 -21.04 21.12 18.37
N ASP A 703 -22.35 21.22 18.17
CA ASP A 703 -23.16 22.45 18.30
C ASP A 703 -22.92 23.54 17.23
N VAL A 704 -22.00 23.35 16.28
CA VAL A 704 -21.83 24.25 15.14
C VAL A 704 -22.73 23.76 14.00
N GLU A 705 -23.64 24.61 13.55
CA GLU A 705 -24.42 24.30 12.36
C GLU A 705 -23.53 24.40 11.12
N GLY A 706 -23.63 23.40 10.23
CA GLY A 706 -22.83 23.36 9.02
C GLY A 706 -23.43 22.45 7.97
N GLY A 707 -23.14 22.75 6.72
CA GLY A 707 -23.49 21.96 5.56
C GLY A 707 -22.43 20.94 5.17
N GLU A 708 -22.38 20.66 3.89
CA GLU A 708 -21.41 19.75 3.30
C GLU A 708 -19.98 20.25 3.48
N VAL A 709 -19.76 21.55 3.34
CA VAL A 709 -18.45 22.18 3.59
C VAL A 709 -17.90 21.83 4.98
N ALA A 710 -18.76 21.83 6.02
CA ALA A 710 -18.31 21.46 7.36
C ALA A 710 -17.86 20.00 7.43
N ALA A 711 -18.57 19.07 6.80
CA ALA A 711 -18.18 17.66 6.75
C ALA A 711 -16.86 17.46 5.98
N TYR A 712 -16.68 18.11 4.82
CA TYR A 712 -15.42 18.08 4.08
C TYR A 712 -14.26 18.66 4.88
N ALA A 713 -14.48 19.79 5.56
CA ALA A 713 -13.46 20.42 6.40
C ALA A 713 -13.06 19.54 7.61
N ILE A 714 -14.03 18.84 8.21
CA ILE A 714 -13.76 17.91 9.31
C ILE A 714 -12.96 16.71 8.82
N VAL A 715 -13.33 16.11 7.69
CA VAL A 715 -12.59 14.95 7.13
C VAL A 715 -11.18 15.38 6.72
N ALA A 716 -11.03 16.45 5.96
CA ALA A 716 -9.72 16.96 5.55
C ALA A 716 -8.85 17.32 6.76
N GLY A 717 -9.42 18.06 7.72
CA GLY A 717 -8.68 18.56 8.88
C GLY A 717 -8.37 17.49 9.92
N HIS A 718 -9.35 16.65 10.28
CA HIS A 718 -9.16 15.65 11.33
C HIS A 718 -8.40 14.42 10.84
N ASP A 719 -8.81 13.84 9.71
CA ASP A 719 -8.25 12.58 9.24
C ASP A 719 -6.90 12.76 8.51
N HIS A 720 -6.74 13.88 7.79
CA HIS A 720 -5.55 14.10 6.94
C HIS A 720 -4.67 15.28 7.37
N ARG A 721 -5.10 16.07 8.39
CA ARG A 721 -4.39 17.30 8.85
C ARG A 721 -4.23 18.36 7.76
N LEU A 722 -5.17 18.42 6.83
CA LEU A 722 -5.14 19.33 5.68
C LEU A 722 -6.16 20.45 5.80
N PRO A 723 -5.82 21.68 5.38
CA PRO A 723 -6.74 22.81 5.36
C PRO A 723 -7.60 22.81 4.09
N ILE A 724 -8.82 23.33 4.22
CA ILE A 724 -9.55 23.87 3.06
C ILE A 724 -8.94 25.24 2.76
N ILE A 725 -8.47 25.46 1.52
CA ILE A 725 -7.79 26.68 1.13
C ILE A 725 -8.61 27.56 0.20
N MET A 726 -9.59 27.00 -0.52
CA MET A 726 -10.49 27.74 -1.41
C MET A 726 -11.85 27.05 -1.51
N ALA A 727 -12.90 27.84 -1.69
CA ALA A 727 -14.21 27.34 -2.10
C ALA A 727 -14.86 28.26 -3.15
N THR A 728 -15.58 27.66 -4.12
CA THR A 728 -16.33 28.40 -5.14
C THR A 728 -17.78 27.97 -5.20
N GLY A 729 -18.70 28.93 -5.40
CA GLY A 729 -20.13 28.68 -5.48
C GLY A 729 -20.98 29.98 -5.42
N CYS A 730 -22.10 29.97 -4.73
CA CYS A 730 -22.90 31.16 -4.57
C CYS A 730 -22.38 32.06 -3.43
N THR A 731 -22.91 33.32 -3.33
CA THR A 731 -22.58 34.26 -2.24
C THR A 731 -22.89 33.68 -0.86
N GLY A 732 -23.98 32.93 -0.71
CA GLY A 732 -24.32 32.23 0.52
C GLY A 732 -23.28 31.22 0.97
N LEU A 733 -22.77 30.42 0.05
CA LEU A 733 -21.65 29.50 0.32
C LEU A 733 -20.38 30.23 0.75
N CYS A 734 -20.03 31.31 0.05
CA CYS A 734 -18.84 32.10 0.41
C CYS A 734 -18.89 32.58 1.86
N ARG A 735 -20.07 33.02 2.30
CA ARG A 735 -20.30 33.47 3.69
C ARG A 735 -20.23 32.29 4.67
N GLU A 736 -20.84 31.15 4.35
CA GLU A 736 -20.75 29.92 5.15
C GLU A 736 -19.29 29.49 5.38
N VAL A 737 -18.50 29.45 4.32
CA VAL A 737 -17.07 29.09 4.37
C VAL A 737 -16.28 30.04 5.27
N GLN A 738 -16.47 31.36 5.11
CA GLN A 738 -15.78 32.36 5.90
C GLN A 738 -16.17 32.32 7.38
N GLN A 739 -17.46 32.08 7.68
CA GLN A 739 -17.94 31.93 9.06
C GLN A 739 -17.37 30.67 9.73
N LEU A 740 -17.27 29.58 9.00
CA LEU A 740 -16.79 28.29 9.53
C LEU A 740 -15.27 28.21 9.65
N LEU A 741 -14.55 28.62 8.60
CA LEU A 741 -13.12 28.40 8.43
C LEU A 741 -12.27 29.67 8.58
N GLY A 742 -12.92 30.85 8.63
CA GLY A 742 -12.26 32.15 8.76
C GLY A 742 -12.14 32.91 7.43
N GLU A 743 -11.98 34.23 7.53
CA GLU A 743 -11.92 35.15 6.38
C GLU A 743 -10.69 34.96 5.48
N GLN A 744 -9.65 34.28 5.99
CA GLN A 744 -8.44 33.99 5.24
C GLN A 744 -8.66 32.93 4.13
N VAL A 745 -9.70 32.07 4.24
CA VAL A 745 -9.98 31.08 3.20
C VAL A 745 -10.51 31.80 1.95
N VAL A 746 -9.88 31.53 0.82
CA VAL A 746 -10.28 32.17 -0.43
C VAL A 746 -11.65 31.67 -0.88
N THR A 747 -12.57 32.60 -1.12
CA THR A 747 -13.90 32.29 -1.66
C THR A 747 -14.12 33.04 -2.98
N VAL A 748 -14.82 32.36 -3.93
CA VAL A 748 -15.16 32.94 -5.23
C VAL A 748 -16.64 32.72 -5.51
N ALA A 749 -17.40 33.80 -5.52
CA ALA A 749 -18.79 33.77 -5.89
C ALA A 749 -18.96 33.79 -7.41
N VAL A 750 -19.69 32.82 -7.94
CA VAL A 750 -20.01 32.71 -9.39
C VAL A 750 -21.47 33.02 -9.70
N LYS A 751 -22.29 33.20 -8.66
CA LYS A 751 -23.71 33.53 -8.74
C LYS A 751 -24.22 34.01 -7.39
N ARG A 752 -25.41 34.63 -7.38
CA ARG A 752 -26.09 35.06 -6.14
C ARG A 752 -27.60 34.90 -6.23
N GLN A 753 -28.24 34.92 -5.10
CA GLN A 753 -29.69 35.12 -5.01
C GLN A 753 -30.00 36.60 -5.21
N GLY A 754 -30.79 36.92 -6.23
CA GLY A 754 -31.25 38.27 -6.47
C GLY A 754 -32.41 38.69 -5.53
N GLU A 755 -32.70 39.99 -5.46
CA GLU A 755 -33.77 40.56 -4.60
C GLU A 755 -35.15 39.98 -4.89
N SER A 756 -35.41 39.55 -6.14
CA SER A 756 -36.66 38.92 -6.55
C SER A 756 -36.76 37.44 -6.24
N GLY A 757 -35.73 36.84 -5.63
CA GLY A 757 -35.58 35.40 -5.45
C GLY A 757 -35.12 34.66 -6.69
N ALA A 758 -34.87 35.34 -7.80
CA ALA A 758 -34.30 34.74 -9.01
C ALA A 758 -32.76 34.58 -8.85
N VAL A 759 -32.19 33.58 -9.52
CA VAL A 759 -30.72 33.37 -9.56
C VAL A 759 -30.10 34.40 -10.51
N GLU A 760 -29.14 35.15 -10.01
CA GLU A 760 -28.30 36.02 -10.83
C GLU A 760 -26.95 35.33 -11.10
N LEU A 761 -26.75 34.97 -12.37
CA LEU A 761 -25.53 34.32 -12.83
C LEU A 761 -24.48 35.34 -13.26
N TYR A 762 -23.23 35.13 -12.88
CA TYR A 762 -22.15 35.98 -13.36
C TYR A 762 -21.59 35.45 -14.69
N PRO A 763 -21.02 36.35 -15.55
CA PRO A 763 -20.50 35.93 -16.85
C PRO A 763 -19.41 34.86 -16.70
N PRO A 764 -19.43 33.76 -17.49
CA PRO A 764 -18.48 32.66 -17.36
C PRO A 764 -17.00 33.07 -17.49
N GLU A 765 -16.69 34.01 -18.38
CA GLU A 765 -15.30 34.48 -18.54
C GLU A 765 -14.78 35.23 -17.31
N GLU A 766 -15.65 35.91 -16.60
CA GLU A 766 -15.32 36.66 -15.38
C GLU A 766 -15.14 35.69 -14.21
N THR A 767 -16.06 34.74 -14.06
CA THR A 767 -15.99 33.73 -12.97
C THR A 767 -14.79 32.81 -13.11
N GLN A 768 -14.52 32.28 -14.28
CA GLN A 768 -13.37 31.43 -14.53
C GLN A 768 -12.04 32.17 -14.28
N ARG A 769 -11.94 33.42 -14.66
CA ARG A 769 -10.78 34.27 -14.33
C ARG A 769 -10.67 34.44 -12.80
N ALA A 770 -11.75 34.72 -12.11
CA ALA A 770 -11.79 34.88 -10.67
C ALA A 770 -11.43 33.59 -9.93
N ILE A 771 -11.86 32.42 -10.45
CA ILE A 771 -11.50 31.10 -9.93
C ILE A 771 -9.99 30.84 -10.09
N ALA A 772 -9.43 31.12 -11.26
CA ALA A 772 -7.99 30.94 -11.50
C ALA A 772 -7.16 31.87 -10.59
N ASP A 773 -7.53 33.14 -10.49
CA ASP A 773 -6.88 34.09 -9.59
C ASP A 773 -7.04 33.71 -8.11
N GLY A 774 -8.21 33.19 -7.73
CA GLY A 774 -8.49 32.69 -6.39
C GLY A 774 -7.62 31.47 -6.05
N ALA A 775 -7.59 30.49 -6.93
CA ALA A 775 -6.77 29.30 -6.75
C ALA A 775 -5.27 29.64 -6.65
N ARG A 776 -4.79 30.55 -7.50
CA ARG A 776 -3.41 31.04 -7.43
C ARG A 776 -3.09 31.64 -6.06
N ARG A 777 -3.93 32.58 -5.58
CA ARG A 777 -3.75 33.19 -4.25
C ARG A 777 -3.81 32.17 -3.12
N ALA A 778 -4.76 31.24 -3.18
CA ALA A 778 -4.89 30.19 -2.17
C ALA A 778 -3.64 29.34 -2.06
N VAL A 779 -3.02 28.98 -3.19
CA VAL A 779 -1.77 28.20 -3.20
C VAL A 779 -0.56 29.06 -2.77
N GLU A 780 -0.47 30.30 -3.19
CA GLU A 780 0.59 31.25 -2.75
C GLU A 780 0.59 31.47 -1.22
N GLN A 781 -0.56 31.41 -0.59
CA GLN A 781 -0.77 31.61 0.85
C GLN A 781 -0.91 30.31 1.63
N ILE A 782 -0.56 29.16 1.05
CA ILE A 782 -0.88 27.83 1.59
C ILE A 782 -0.39 27.61 3.03
N ALA A 783 0.72 28.20 3.41
CA ALA A 783 1.28 28.12 4.76
C ALA A 783 0.46 28.87 5.84
N GLU A 784 -0.47 29.72 5.44
CA GLU A 784 -1.29 30.52 6.37
C GLU A 784 -2.54 29.76 6.84
N TYR A 785 -2.97 28.74 6.08
CA TYR A 785 -4.18 28.00 6.39
C TYR A 785 -3.93 26.93 7.45
N LYS A 786 -4.97 26.66 8.24
CA LYS A 786 -4.93 25.65 9.30
C LYS A 786 -6.01 24.61 9.09
N PRO A 787 -5.72 23.32 9.36
CA PRO A 787 -6.74 22.28 9.38
C PRO A 787 -7.89 22.60 10.34
N TYR A 788 -9.11 22.32 9.93
CA TYR A 788 -10.29 22.46 10.78
C TYR A 788 -10.41 21.25 11.70
N LEU A 789 -10.06 21.42 12.97
CA LEU A 789 -10.00 20.34 13.95
C LEU A 789 -11.22 20.36 14.88
N VAL A 790 -11.87 19.23 15.05
CA VAL A 790 -12.99 19.04 15.98
C VAL A 790 -12.61 18.07 17.10
N LYS A 791 -13.33 18.17 18.22
CA LYS A 791 -13.17 17.22 19.34
C LYS A 791 -13.99 15.96 19.08
N PHE A 792 -13.42 14.82 19.44
CA PHE A 792 -14.10 13.52 19.46
C PHE A 792 -14.36 13.07 20.92
N PRO A 793 -15.45 12.31 21.17
CA PRO A 793 -16.44 11.89 20.17
C PRO A 793 -17.13 13.09 19.54
N LEU A 794 -17.31 13.07 18.20
CA LEU A 794 -17.99 14.11 17.46
C LEU A 794 -19.50 13.94 17.66
N HIS A 795 -20.13 14.91 18.32
CA HIS A 795 -21.58 14.93 18.48
C HIS A 795 -22.22 15.48 17.22
N VAL A 796 -22.88 14.61 16.44
CA VAL A 796 -23.59 14.99 15.22
C VAL A 796 -25.08 14.97 15.46
N ARG A 797 -25.76 16.07 15.10
CA ARG A 797 -27.23 16.18 15.11
C ARG A 797 -27.71 16.40 13.69
N LEU A 798 -28.75 15.66 13.31
CA LEU A 798 -29.45 15.78 12.04
C LEU A 798 -30.92 16.10 12.30
N GLN A 799 -31.39 17.25 11.83
CA GLN A 799 -32.80 17.58 11.84
C GLN A 799 -33.50 16.95 10.63
N LEU A 800 -34.60 16.28 10.91
CA LEU A 800 -35.47 15.63 9.93
C LEU A 800 -36.90 16.20 10.04
N GLU A 801 -37.77 15.78 9.16
CA GLU A 801 -39.13 16.36 9.03
C GLU A 801 -40.04 16.05 10.23
N ASN A 802 -39.99 14.81 10.74
CA ASN A 802 -40.81 14.34 11.83
C ASN A 802 -40.29 13.02 12.41
N LYS A 803 -40.96 12.60 13.53
CA LYS A 803 -40.57 11.38 14.25
C LYS A 803 -40.60 10.10 13.39
N ALA A 804 -41.57 9.91 12.53
CA ALA A 804 -41.67 8.71 11.71
C ALA A 804 -40.50 8.59 10.72
N VAL A 805 -40.08 9.73 10.15
CA VAL A 805 -38.89 9.82 9.28
C VAL A 805 -37.62 9.57 10.08
N THR A 806 -37.52 10.12 11.30
CA THR A 806 -36.36 9.93 12.17
C THR A 806 -36.19 8.47 12.59
N ASP A 807 -37.28 7.83 13.05
CA ASP A 807 -37.26 6.43 13.44
C ASP A 807 -36.94 5.50 12.26
N GLY A 808 -37.51 5.79 11.09
CA GLY A 808 -37.26 5.03 9.86
C GLY A 808 -35.79 5.15 9.39
N TYR A 809 -35.23 6.32 9.52
CA TYR A 809 -33.84 6.59 9.15
C TYR A 809 -32.85 5.91 10.09
N GLU A 810 -33.09 5.95 11.40
CA GLU A 810 -32.29 5.24 12.40
C GLU A 810 -32.33 3.73 12.18
N LYS A 811 -33.53 3.17 11.95
CA LYS A 811 -33.71 1.75 11.65
C LYS A 811 -32.90 1.35 10.42
N TRP A 812 -33.04 2.12 9.32
CA TRP A 812 -32.31 1.84 8.09
C TRP A 812 -30.78 1.86 8.30
N ARG A 813 -30.25 2.80 9.11
CA ARG A 813 -28.83 2.88 9.43
C ARG A 813 -28.33 1.64 10.17
N ARG A 814 -29.05 1.19 11.18
CA ARG A 814 -28.74 -0.03 11.93
C ARG A 814 -28.68 -1.27 11.03
N GLU A 815 -29.58 -1.34 10.07
CA GLU A 815 -29.72 -2.50 9.17
C GLU A 815 -28.69 -2.48 8.02
N ASN A 816 -28.28 -1.32 7.55
CA ASN A 816 -27.53 -1.17 6.28
C ASN A 816 -26.12 -0.58 6.42
N LYS A 817 -25.69 -0.15 7.61
CA LYS A 817 -24.37 0.43 7.86
C LYS A 817 -23.59 -0.38 8.89
N PRO A 818 -22.78 -1.37 8.47
CA PRO A 818 -21.97 -2.18 9.39
C PRO A 818 -21.05 -1.32 10.26
N GLY A 819 -21.11 -1.52 11.57
CA GLY A 819 -20.33 -0.74 12.54
C GLY A 819 -20.94 0.62 12.89
N TRP A 820 -22.19 0.90 12.51
CA TRP A 820 -22.91 2.08 12.97
C TRP A 820 -22.93 2.15 14.50
N PRO A 821 -22.46 3.25 15.13
CA PRO A 821 -22.33 3.32 16.60
C PRO A 821 -23.69 3.41 17.33
N GLY A 822 -24.80 3.52 16.60
CA GLY A 822 -26.12 3.82 17.11
C GLY A 822 -26.37 5.31 17.22
N SER A 823 -27.65 5.66 17.28
CA SER A 823 -28.09 7.03 17.42
C SER A 823 -29.30 7.14 18.38
N ARG A 824 -29.56 8.34 18.87
CA ARG A 824 -30.77 8.67 19.64
C ARG A 824 -31.75 9.37 18.70
N ALA A 825 -32.92 8.79 18.53
CA ALA A 825 -34.00 9.37 17.71
C ALA A 825 -34.99 10.14 18.61
N GLY A 826 -34.99 11.45 18.47
CA GLY A 826 -36.00 12.36 19.03
C GLY A 826 -37.20 12.50 18.09
N ASP A 827 -38.02 13.55 18.30
CA ASP A 827 -39.20 13.80 17.45
C ASP A 827 -38.85 14.11 16.00
N ASN A 828 -37.87 15.00 15.81
CA ASN A 828 -37.34 15.35 14.49
C ASN A 828 -35.82 15.53 14.48
N LEU A 829 -35.14 15.02 15.50
CA LEU A 829 -33.67 15.05 15.61
C LEU A 829 -33.11 13.66 15.73
N LEU A 830 -32.10 13.35 14.93
CA LEU A 830 -31.27 12.19 15.07
C LEU A 830 -29.90 12.63 15.59
N GLU A 831 -29.44 12.03 16.68
CA GLU A 831 -28.18 12.39 17.32
C GLU A 831 -27.28 11.19 17.44
N ALA A 832 -26.01 11.35 17.12
CA ALA A 832 -24.99 10.31 17.27
C ALA A 832 -23.67 10.87 17.77
N ASP A 833 -23.00 10.13 18.64
CA ASP A 833 -21.65 10.42 19.13
C ASP A 833 -20.66 9.56 18.34
N LEU A 834 -20.01 10.14 17.36
CA LEU A 834 -19.09 9.45 16.46
C LEU A 834 -17.68 9.41 17.05
N LYS A 835 -17.06 8.25 17.00
CA LYS A 835 -15.64 8.08 17.39
C LYS A 835 -14.67 8.35 16.24
N THR A 836 -15.17 8.35 15.01
CA THR A 836 -14.41 8.59 13.77
C THR A 836 -15.30 9.33 12.77
N THR A 837 -14.73 9.86 11.72
CA THR A 837 -15.45 10.55 10.64
C THR A 837 -16.21 9.61 9.70
N LYS A 838 -15.98 8.30 9.76
CA LYS A 838 -16.58 7.28 8.86
C LYS A 838 -18.08 7.42 8.61
N TYR A 839 -18.81 7.92 9.58
CA TYR A 839 -20.27 8.10 9.52
C TYR A 839 -20.70 9.56 9.68
N ILE A 840 -19.82 10.50 9.32
CA ILE A 840 -20.07 11.95 9.48
C ILE A 840 -21.33 12.41 8.74
N ILE A 841 -21.69 11.74 7.67
CA ILE A 841 -22.98 11.91 6.98
C ILE A 841 -23.96 10.98 7.69
N LEU A 842 -24.79 11.56 8.56
CA LEU A 842 -25.82 10.80 9.27
C LEU A 842 -26.94 10.36 8.33
#